data_75d31185b325bda7ffaff6706edd6272
#
_entry.id   75d31185b325bda7ffaff6706edd6272
#
_cell.length_a   1.000
_cell.length_b   1.000
_cell.length_c   1.000
_cell.angle_alpha   90.00
_cell.angle_beta   90.00
_cell.angle_gamma   90.00
#
_symmetry.space_group_name_H-M   'P 1'
#
loop_
_entity.id
_entity.type
_entity.pdbx_description
1 polymer ?
#
loop_
_entity_poly.entity_id
_entity_poly.type
_entity_poly.pdbx_seq_one_letter_code
_entity_poly.pdbx_strand_id
1 'polypeptide(L)'
;MQKKGRTFVALVLTCCLALGVSMAQAETLSGTAQGFGGEVKVTVTMEDGVITDCVIEGDQETAGIGSQAIEQMPEKIVAANGVDVDGVAGATITSEAVLTALSNALNGEAASQEGFTPGTYTVETYGLNAPMTVVVTVDESSITNVEVPVQGETIGLGDEAIAILIPEILEAQSTDVDAVTAATYTSNVLLRAVNEALTMAGGNASMLANNGLEEDTTAPEDTQTQLVVIGGGAAGMTTALHAAELGVDVILLEKMDLLGGTSVMAGVGTQAGSSKLQLAKEDPYTADEFFEYIKGLGVGVEEKISTIAPVSEDYAHTLAYESGSMMDWLSEGLGLPMQATAEHSNAHSLTSTEDGLFGEQLVRALKKKLEENNVDVRTANRATEILMEDGKVAGVKVETANGEYTISSPYVAICTGGYGGGEEALEKFAPSRLGYVCTAAKSSTGDGLLMAEAVGAQIVNAESITYRTIAAGVDNVGGAIGLHNAPSAGAIIVNKEGKRFASEIGDDEALVLGIQAQTGGVGYVIMDQAAMDARYDVSSLYIPGTYENLFTKADTLEELAEKMGIDAQQLVATVEEYNASVEKGVDEAFGREKALSKLETAPFYAASGKPSNHICAGGILTDGKAQVLDADNNPIEGLYAAGETVNLAYHP
;
A
#
# COMPACT_ATOMS: atom_id res chain seq x y z
N MET A 1 -25.11 69.18 69.52
CA MET A 1 -24.04 70.17 69.74
C MET A 1 -22.91 69.84 68.80
N GLN A 2 -22.72 70.65 67.77
CA GLN A 2 -21.48 71.28 67.31
C GLN A 2 -20.29 70.34 67.07
N LYS A 3 -19.54 70.43 65.96
CA LYS A 3 -19.14 71.58 65.15
C LYS A 3 -18.60 71.06 63.78
N LYS A 4 -18.74 71.90 62.78
CA LYS A 4 -18.16 71.88 61.46
C LYS A 4 -16.62 71.93 61.49
N GLY A 5 -15.96 71.26 60.52
CA GLY A 5 -14.58 71.50 60.15
C GLY A 5 -14.39 71.24 58.64
N ARG A 6 -14.39 72.31 57.85
CA ARG A 6 -13.97 72.33 56.44
C ARG A 6 -12.44 72.26 56.42
N THR A 7 -11.86 71.43 55.55
CA THR A 7 -10.46 71.59 55.15
C THR A 7 -10.33 71.46 53.64
N PHE A 8 -9.62 72.41 53.09
CA PHE A 8 -9.30 72.67 51.68
C PHE A 8 -8.56 71.49 51.03
N VAL A 9 -8.96 71.14 49.79
CA VAL A 9 -8.19 70.29 48.94
C VAL A 9 -7.27 71.17 48.10
N ALA A 10 -5.97 71.00 48.24
CA ALA A 10 -4.97 71.59 47.37
C ALA A 10 -4.73 70.62 46.18
N LEU A 11 -4.99 71.10 44.99
CA LEU A 11 -4.73 70.43 43.75
C LEU A 11 -3.23 70.53 43.46
N VAL A 12 -2.49 69.42 43.60
CA VAL A 12 -1.13 69.30 43.09
C VAL A 12 -1.21 68.44 41.78
N LEU A 13 -1.00 69.15 40.68
CA LEU A 13 -0.88 68.53 39.35
C LEU A 13 0.53 67.92 39.25
N THR A 14 0.67 66.62 39.50
CA THR A 14 1.92 65.91 39.25
C THR A 14 1.76 65.22 37.91
N CYS A 15 2.48 65.67 36.86
CA CYS A 15 2.68 65.01 35.63
C CYS A 15 3.51 63.72 35.88
N CYS A 16 2.85 62.57 36.04
CA CYS A 16 3.51 61.26 35.86
C CYS A 16 3.42 60.88 34.39
N LEU A 17 4.56 60.91 33.70
CA LEU A 17 4.74 60.13 32.51
C LEU A 17 4.55 58.65 32.91
N ALA A 18 3.38 58.08 32.61
CA ALA A 18 3.18 56.65 32.61
C ALA A 18 3.86 56.11 31.36
N LEU A 19 5.04 55.56 31.50
CA LEU A 19 5.57 54.55 30.61
C LEU A 19 4.57 53.40 30.69
N GLY A 20 3.71 53.29 29.67
CA GLY A 20 2.86 52.13 29.44
C GLY A 20 3.75 50.94 29.13
N VAL A 21 4.09 50.17 30.14
CA VAL A 21 4.51 48.78 29.93
C VAL A 21 3.22 48.06 29.53
N SER A 22 3.00 47.88 28.23
CA SER A 22 2.04 46.92 27.72
C SER A 22 2.52 45.59 28.23
N MET A 23 1.83 45.00 29.19
CA MET A 23 2.02 43.58 29.47
C MET A 23 1.55 42.86 28.19
N ALA A 24 2.49 42.20 27.52
CA ALA A 24 2.17 41.27 26.47
C ALA A 24 1.15 40.28 27.02
N GLN A 25 -0.01 40.24 26.43
CA GLN A 25 -1.04 39.27 26.81
C GLN A 25 -0.76 38.04 25.94
N ALA A 26 -0.37 36.93 26.57
CA ALA A 26 -0.23 35.66 25.89
C ALA A 26 -1.60 35.29 25.30
N GLU A 27 -1.64 35.05 24.03
CA GLU A 27 -2.81 34.58 23.29
C GLU A 27 -2.63 33.12 22.93
N THR A 28 -3.66 32.31 23.20
CA THR A 28 -3.65 30.88 22.83
C THR A 28 -4.57 30.68 21.63
N LEU A 29 -4.01 30.15 20.56
CA LEU A 29 -4.73 29.86 19.32
C LEU A 29 -4.73 28.33 19.10
N SER A 30 -5.82 27.78 18.60
CA SER A 30 -5.90 26.37 18.27
C SER A 30 -6.59 26.15 16.92
N GLY A 31 -6.14 25.11 16.20
CA GLY A 31 -6.75 24.67 14.95
C GLY A 31 -6.67 23.16 14.84
N THR A 32 -7.50 22.59 14.03
CA THR A 32 -7.56 21.15 13.76
C THR A 32 -7.40 20.85 12.27
N ALA A 33 -6.94 19.64 11.96
CA ALA A 33 -6.91 19.09 10.61
C ALA A 33 -6.99 17.58 10.69
N GLN A 34 -7.46 16.94 9.62
CA GLN A 34 -7.49 15.49 9.52
C GLN A 34 -6.08 14.97 9.26
N GLY A 35 -5.58 14.14 10.17
CA GLY A 35 -4.34 13.39 10.02
C GLY A 35 -4.58 12.04 9.37
N PHE A 36 -3.57 11.18 9.46
CA PHE A 36 -3.64 9.83 8.91
C PHE A 36 -4.56 8.91 9.72
N GLY A 37 -4.36 8.86 11.03
CA GLY A 37 -5.13 7.99 11.94
C GLY A 37 -6.37 8.66 12.54
N GLY A 38 -6.53 9.99 12.37
CA GLY A 38 -7.62 10.74 12.95
C GLY A 38 -7.37 12.25 12.99
N GLU A 39 -8.20 12.99 13.73
CA GLU A 39 -8.02 14.43 13.90
C GLU A 39 -6.72 14.75 14.63
N VAL A 40 -5.96 15.68 14.07
CA VAL A 40 -4.78 16.30 14.69
C VAL A 40 -5.14 17.71 15.10
N LYS A 41 -4.93 18.05 16.38
CA LYS A 41 -5.17 19.37 16.93
C LYS A 41 -3.86 20.04 17.32
N VAL A 42 -3.64 21.26 16.84
CA VAL A 42 -2.50 22.09 17.19
C VAL A 42 -2.98 23.26 18.03
N THR A 43 -2.32 23.47 19.17
CA THR A 43 -2.55 24.61 20.07
C THR A 43 -1.23 25.37 20.24
N VAL A 44 -1.20 26.65 19.88
CA VAL A 44 -0.02 27.51 20.02
C VAL A 44 -0.29 28.63 20.98
N THR A 45 0.76 29.01 21.73
CA THR A 45 0.77 30.21 22.58
C THR A 45 1.60 31.29 21.89
N MET A 46 0.99 32.45 21.66
CA MET A 46 1.61 33.60 21.02
C MET A 46 1.91 34.70 22.03
N GLU A 47 3.13 35.25 22.04
CA GLU A 47 3.50 36.44 22.79
C GLU A 47 4.16 37.44 21.82
N ASP A 48 3.61 38.65 21.74
CA ASP A 48 4.12 39.71 20.84
C ASP A 48 4.30 39.29 19.37
N GLY A 49 3.43 38.36 18.86
CA GLY A 49 3.48 37.86 17.50
C GLY A 49 4.52 36.75 17.28
N VAL A 50 5.03 36.18 18.36
CA VAL A 50 5.97 35.04 18.32
C VAL A 50 5.32 33.83 18.96
N ILE A 51 5.45 32.66 18.33
CA ILE A 51 5.02 31.37 18.89
C ILE A 51 6.00 30.99 20.00
N THR A 52 5.53 30.98 21.26
CA THR A 52 6.35 30.65 22.42
C THR A 52 6.15 29.21 22.91
N ASP A 53 5.03 28.60 22.56
CA ASP A 53 4.73 27.21 22.88
C ASP A 53 3.83 26.59 21.80
N CYS A 54 3.97 25.27 21.57
CA CYS A 54 3.16 24.49 20.63
C CYS A 54 2.87 23.12 21.23
N VAL A 55 1.59 22.80 21.30
CA VAL A 55 1.11 21.47 21.74
C VAL A 55 0.33 20.83 20.58
N ILE A 56 0.65 19.58 20.27
CA ILE A 56 0.00 18.81 19.24
C ILE A 56 -0.67 17.59 19.89
N GLU A 57 -1.96 17.43 19.65
CA GLU A 57 -2.78 16.30 20.09
C GLU A 57 -3.20 15.49 18.85
N GLY A 58 -3.01 14.17 18.86
CA GLY A 58 -3.31 13.26 17.75
C GLY A 58 -3.30 11.82 18.26
N ASP A 59 -4.20 11.49 19.21
CA ASP A 59 -4.22 10.21 19.93
C ASP A 59 -4.54 8.99 19.02
N GLN A 60 -5.14 9.24 17.86
CA GLN A 60 -5.48 8.20 16.88
C GLN A 60 -4.40 7.98 15.82
N GLU A 61 -3.33 8.79 15.85
CA GLU A 61 -2.24 8.65 14.90
C GLU A 61 -1.45 7.37 15.09
N THR A 62 -0.91 6.83 13.99
CA THR A 62 -0.21 5.55 13.96
C THR A 62 1.00 5.56 14.90
N ALA A 63 1.01 4.63 15.85
CA ALA A 63 2.09 4.49 16.82
C ALA A 63 3.43 4.17 16.13
N GLY A 64 4.48 4.94 16.47
CA GLY A 64 5.83 4.79 15.90
C GLY A 64 6.04 5.49 14.55
N ILE A 65 4.99 6.08 13.96
CA ILE A 65 5.05 6.81 12.69
C ILE A 65 4.40 8.19 12.87
N GLY A 66 3.08 8.29 12.83
CA GLY A 66 2.37 9.54 13.06
C GLY A 66 2.69 10.15 14.43
N SER A 67 2.87 9.31 15.46
CA SER A 67 3.33 9.76 16.77
C SER A 67 4.70 10.46 16.72
N GLN A 68 5.58 10.15 15.77
CA GLN A 68 6.86 10.87 15.60
C GLN A 68 6.65 12.30 15.12
N ALA A 69 5.69 12.56 14.25
CA ALA A 69 5.34 13.93 13.86
C ALA A 69 4.77 14.70 15.05
N ILE A 70 3.85 14.08 15.82
CA ILE A 70 3.28 14.68 17.03
C ILE A 70 4.36 15.08 18.04
N GLU A 71 5.40 14.24 18.21
CA GLU A 71 6.48 14.47 19.18
C GLU A 71 7.53 15.47 18.71
N GLN A 72 7.87 15.48 17.40
CA GLN A 72 9.02 16.25 16.89
C GLN A 72 8.64 17.62 16.33
N MET A 73 7.44 17.81 15.82
CA MET A 73 7.05 19.06 15.16
C MET A 73 6.83 20.25 16.13
N PRO A 74 6.41 20.09 17.39
CA PRO A 74 6.26 21.24 18.30
C PRO A 74 7.51 22.11 18.40
N GLU A 75 8.68 21.50 18.62
CA GLU A 75 9.94 22.24 18.74
C GLU A 75 10.33 22.94 17.41
N LYS A 76 10.10 22.29 16.28
CA LYS A 76 10.36 22.85 14.94
C LYS A 76 9.47 24.06 14.66
N ILE A 77 8.17 23.96 14.98
CA ILE A 77 7.19 25.04 14.80
C ILE A 77 7.55 26.28 15.64
N VAL A 78 7.89 26.07 16.90
CA VAL A 78 8.34 27.17 17.78
C VAL A 78 9.61 27.81 17.24
N ALA A 79 10.59 27.01 16.80
CA ALA A 79 11.85 27.51 16.24
C ALA A 79 11.67 28.30 14.94
N ALA A 80 10.79 27.84 14.05
CA ALA A 80 10.49 28.49 12.77
C ALA A 80 9.54 29.70 12.93
N ASN A 81 8.82 29.79 14.05
CA ASN A 81 7.79 30.79 14.30
C ASN A 81 6.70 30.81 13.22
N GLY A 82 6.27 29.66 12.71
CA GLY A 82 5.28 29.57 11.66
C GLY A 82 5.17 28.21 11.00
N VAL A 83 4.51 28.17 9.85
CA VAL A 83 4.19 26.94 9.10
C VAL A 83 5.32 26.48 8.15
N ASP A 84 6.37 27.28 7.98
CA ASP A 84 7.51 26.93 7.10
C ASP A 84 8.47 25.97 7.85
N VAL A 85 8.00 24.75 8.02
CA VAL A 85 8.66 23.67 8.79
C VAL A 85 8.65 22.39 7.99
N ASP A 86 9.82 21.78 7.87
CA ASP A 86 9.91 20.46 7.26
C ASP A 86 9.19 19.39 8.08
N GLY A 87 8.39 18.59 7.40
CA GLY A 87 7.71 17.44 7.99
C GLY A 87 8.69 16.39 8.54
N VAL A 88 8.17 15.41 9.25
CA VAL A 88 8.94 14.27 9.76
C VAL A 88 8.97 13.17 8.71
N ALA A 89 10.18 12.76 8.32
CA ALA A 89 10.36 11.70 7.34
C ALA A 89 9.66 10.40 7.77
N GLY A 90 8.86 9.82 6.88
CA GLY A 90 8.05 8.64 7.16
C GLY A 90 6.68 8.94 7.81
N ALA A 91 6.43 10.19 8.25
CA ALA A 91 5.15 10.64 8.82
C ALA A 91 4.58 11.84 8.03
N THR A 92 4.68 11.81 6.71
CA THR A 92 4.36 12.95 5.85
C THR A 92 2.92 13.43 6.01
N ILE A 93 1.95 12.51 6.02
CA ILE A 93 0.52 12.85 6.13
C ILE A 93 0.21 13.49 7.49
N THR A 94 0.71 12.92 8.58
CA THR A 94 0.54 13.51 9.92
C THR A 94 1.26 14.85 10.02
N SER A 95 2.45 15.00 9.41
CA SER A 95 3.18 16.27 9.40
C SER A 95 2.42 17.35 8.65
N GLU A 96 1.84 17.04 7.50
CA GLU A 96 1.00 17.97 6.72
C GLU A 96 -0.28 18.34 7.48
N ALA A 97 -0.90 17.38 8.17
CA ALA A 97 -2.05 17.66 9.04
C ALA A 97 -1.68 18.62 10.17
N VAL A 98 -0.51 18.43 10.79
CA VAL A 98 0.01 19.35 11.81
C VAL A 98 0.20 20.75 11.25
N LEU A 99 0.81 20.91 10.07
CA LEU A 99 1.01 22.22 9.44
C LEU A 99 -0.30 22.88 9.03
N THR A 100 -1.26 22.11 8.54
CA THR A 100 -2.61 22.58 8.23
C THR A 100 -3.34 23.04 9.50
N ALA A 101 -3.31 22.25 10.56
CA ALA A 101 -3.90 22.62 11.86
C ALA A 101 -3.23 23.87 12.45
N LEU A 102 -1.90 24.00 12.31
CA LEU A 102 -1.18 25.21 12.71
C LEU A 102 -1.59 26.42 11.88
N SER A 103 -1.71 26.27 10.56
CA SER A 103 -2.20 27.35 9.68
C SER A 103 -3.60 27.81 10.09
N ASN A 104 -4.49 26.87 10.40
CA ASN A 104 -5.84 27.16 10.90
C ASN A 104 -5.79 27.89 12.25
N ALA A 105 -4.88 27.50 13.14
CA ALA A 105 -4.68 28.19 14.42
C ALA A 105 -4.17 29.63 14.25
N LEU A 106 -3.15 29.86 13.42
CA LEU A 106 -2.50 31.15 13.24
C LEU A 106 -3.33 32.15 12.43
N ASN A 107 -4.09 31.68 11.46
CA ASN A 107 -4.96 32.54 10.64
C ASN A 107 -6.22 32.96 11.43
N GLY A 108 -6.38 32.49 12.66
CA GLY A 108 -7.61 32.49 13.42
C GLY A 108 -8.60 31.51 12.76
N GLU A 109 -9.56 30.97 13.51
CA GLU A 109 -10.78 30.50 12.83
C GLU A 109 -11.20 31.62 11.91
N ALA A 110 -11.10 31.41 10.58
CA ALA A 110 -11.40 32.43 9.58
C ALA A 110 -12.68 33.10 10.02
N ALA A 111 -12.64 34.38 10.30
CA ALA A 111 -13.72 35.13 10.91
C ALA A 111 -15.00 34.65 10.26
N SER A 112 -15.89 34.03 11.03
CA SER A 112 -17.04 33.25 10.58
C SER A 112 -17.68 33.89 9.35
N GLN A 113 -17.21 33.53 8.17
CA GLN A 113 -17.91 33.76 6.94
C GLN A 113 -19.10 32.81 7.06
N GLU A 114 -20.32 33.34 7.02
CA GLU A 114 -21.53 32.52 7.08
C GLU A 114 -21.69 31.70 5.78
N GLY A 115 -20.68 30.94 5.37
CA GLY A 115 -20.71 30.13 4.14
C GLY A 115 -19.44 30.16 3.33
N PHE A 116 -19.33 29.27 2.34
CA PHE A 116 -18.26 29.27 1.35
C PHE A 116 -18.43 30.43 0.36
N THR A 117 -17.33 30.88 -0.24
CA THR A 117 -17.39 31.69 -1.45
C THR A 117 -17.77 30.78 -2.61
N PRO A 118 -18.96 30.95 -3.24
CA PRO A 118 -19.35 30.10 -4.35
C PRO A 118 -18.34 30.16 -5.51
N GLY A 119 -17.95 29.01 -6.03
CA GLY A 119 -16.96 28.90 -7.08
C GLY A 119 -16.46 27.49 -7.32
N THR A 120 -15.50 27.39 -8.23
CA THR A 120 -14.80 26.14 -8.53
C THR A 120 -13.34 26.29 -8.13
N TYR A 121 -12.84 25.37 -7.33
CA TYR A 121 -11.50 25.37 -6.74
C TYR A 121 -10.75 24.15 -7.22
N THR A 122 -9.52 24.34 -7.66
CA THR A 122 -8.66 23.27 -8.19
C THR A 122 -7.48 23.06 -7.28
N VAL A 123 -7.28 21.81 -6.88
CA VAL A 123 -6.15 21.37 -6.07
C VAL A 123 -5.30 20.42 -6.90
N GLU A 124 -4.02 20.74 -7.01
CA GLU A 124 -3.02 19.87 -7.61
C GLU A 124 -2.32 19.11 -6.47
N THR A 125 -2.38 17.79 -6.51
CA THR A 125 -1.80 16.90 -5.51
C THR A 125 -1.11 15.73 -6.18
N TYR A 126 -0.62 14.78 -5.40
CA TYR A 126 -0.01 13.58 -5.92
C TYR A 126 -0.73 12.37 -5.33
N GLY A 127 -1.26 11.52 -6.20
CA GLY A 127 -1.86 10.24 -5.83
C GLY A 127 -0.80 9.21 -5.45
N LEU A 128 -1.18 7.93 -5.44
CA LEU A 128 -0.21 6.86 -5.19
C LEU A 128 0.83 6.79 -6.32
N ASN A 129 0.38 6.78 -7.56
CA ASN A 129 1.21 6.51 -8.71
C ASN A 129 1.64 7.76 -9.49
N ALA A 130 0.81 8.81 -9.48
CA ALA A 130 0.99 9.95 -10.37
C ALA A 130 0.37 11.24 -9.81
N PRO A 131 0.65 12.41 -10.43
CA PRO A 131 -0.06 13.64 -10.14
C PRO A 131 -1.58 13.47 -10.29
N MET A 132 -2.32 14.12 -9.39
CA MET A 132 -3.79 14.12 -9.35
C MET A 132 -4.30 15.55 -9.28
N THR A 133 -5.28 15.87 -10.12
CA THR A 133 -5.99 17.16 -10.10
C THR A 133 -7.40 16.93 -9.57
N VAL A 134 -7.75 17.59 -8.47
CA VAL A 134 -9.08 17.53 -7.87
C VAL A 134 -9.76 18.88 -8.04
N VAL A 135 -10.97 18.89 -8.60
CA VAL A 135 -11.77 20.09 -8.88
C VAL A 135 -13.05 20.03 -8.08
N VAL A 136 -13.22 20.96 -7.15
CA VAL A 136 -14.38 21.02 -6.24
C VAL A 136 -15.18 22.29 -6.55
N THR A 137 -16.48 22.14 -6.75
CA THR A 137 -17.40 23.28 -6.90
C THR A 137 -18.30 23.37 -5.68
N VAL A 138 -18.37 24.56 -5.08
CA VAL A 138 -19.21 24.84 -3.92
C VAL A 138 -20.19 25.98 -4.18
N ASP A 139 -21.33 25.94 -3.53
CA ASP A 139 -22.19 27.10 -3.30
C ASP A 139 -21.92 27.71 -1.91
N GLU A 140 -22.82 28.54 -1.39
CA GLU A 140 -22.63 29.20 -0.08
C GLU A 140 -22.59 28.22 1.12
N SER A 141 -23.07 26.97 0.95
CA SER A 141 -23.30 26.05 2.06
C SER A 141 -22.99 24.58 1.77
N SER A 142 -22.70 24.23 0.50
CA SER A 142 -22.59 22.83 0.10
C SER A 142 -21.53 22.60 -1.00
N ILE A 143 -21.03 21.37 -1.07
CA ILE A 143 -20.29 20.85 -2.20
C ILE A 143 -21.31 20.47 -3.28
N THR A 144 -21.23 21.08 -4.45
CA THR A 144 -22.17 20.83 -5.56
C THR A 144 -21.59 19.89 -6.61
N ASN A 145 -20.26 19.80 -6.70
CA ASN A 145 -19.58 18.87 -7.61
C ASN A 145 -18.15 18.58 -7.15
N VAL A 146 -17.68 17.37 -7.42
CA VAL A 146 -16.28 16.95 -7.30
C VAL A 146 -15.88 16.23 -8.58
N GLU A 147 -14.77 16.60 -9.19
CA GLU A 147 -14.20 15.95 -10.38
C GLU A 147 -12.72 15.69 -10.18
N VAL A 148 -12.22 14.59 -10.76
CA VAL A 148 -10.80 14.25 -10.81
C VAL A 148 -10.39 14.08 -12.27
N PRO A 149 -10.20 15.18 -13.03
CA PRO A 149 -9.93 15.11 -14.46
C PRO A 149 -8.55 14.58 -14.83
N VAL A 150 -7.60 14.60 -13.91
CA VAL A 150 -6.25 14.06 -14.08
C VAL A 150 -5.94 13.14 -12.91
N GLN A 151 -5.63 11.92 -13.20
CA GLN A 151 -5.15 10.93 -12.25
C GLN A 151 -4.44 9.81 -13.01
N GLY A 152 -3.50 9.13 -12.36
CA GLY A 152 -2.79 7.96 -12.87
C GLY A 152 -2.78 6.85 -11.82
N GLU A 153 -3.90 6.72 -11.11
CA GLU A 153 -4.05 5.71 -10.06
C GLU A 153 -4.13 4.29 -10.65
N THR A 154 -3.87 3.30 -9.81
CA THR A 154 -3.98 1.88 -10.18
C THR A 154 -5.39 1.57 -10.66
N ILE A 155 -5.50 1.16 -11.91
CA ILE A 155 -6.78 0.80 -12.53
C ILE A 155 -7.39 -0.41 -11.80
N GLY A 156 -8.67 -0.28 -11.42
CA GLY A 156 -9.40 -1.30 -10.65
C GLY A 156 -9.18 -1.24 -9.14
N LEU A 157 -8.43 -0.24 -8.65
CA LEU A 157 -8.30 0.09 -7.22
C LEU A 157 -8.49 1.58 -6.96
N GLY A 158 -7.49 2.40 -7.28
CA GLY A 158 -7.54 3.83 -6.96
C GLY A 158 -8.57 4.60 -7.79
N ASP A 159 -8.73 4.27 -9.05
CA ASP A 159 -9.77 4.83 -9.90
C ASP A 159 -11.20 4.44 -9.44
N GLU A 160 -11.39 3.20 -8.98
CA GLU A 160 -12.66 2.75 -8.41
C GLU A 160 -12.92 3.42 -7.05
N ALA A 161 -11.90 3.59 -6.21
CA ALA A 161 -12.07 4.32 -4.94
C ALA A 161 -12.51 5.78 -5.18
N ILE A 162 -11.94 6.46 -6.17
CA ILE A 162 -12.38 7.80 -6.57
C ILE A 162 -13.86 7.78 -7.01
N ALA A 163 -14.25 6.78 -7.80
CA ALA A 163 -15.62 6.64 -8.29
C ALA A 163 -16.64 6.35 -7.18
N ILE A 164 -16.24 5.66 -6.11
CA ILE A 164 -17.06 5.39 -4.91
C ILE A 164 -17.16 6.65 -4.04
N LEU A 165 -16.03 7.27 -3.70
CA LEU A 165 -16.00 8.37 -2.73
C LEU A 165 -16.66 9.67 -3.23
N ILE A 166 -16.59 9.98 -4.53
CA ILE A 166 -17.20 11.21 -5.04
C ILE A 166 -18.71 11.26 -4.75
N PRO A 167 -19.52 10.24 -5.09
CA PRO A 167 -20.93 10.19 -4.70
C PRO A 167 -21.15 10.28 -3.18
N GLU A 168 -20.35 9.59 -2.39
CA GLU A 168 -20.47 9.57 -0.93
C GLU A 168 -20.23 10.96 -0.31
N ILE A 169 -19.18 11.68 -0.74
CA ILE A 169 -18.88 13.05 -0.32
C ILE A 169 -20.04 13.98 -0.64
N LEU A 170 -20.62 13.85 -1.85
CA LEU A 170 -21.73 14.68 -2.30
C LEU A 170 -23.03 14.38 -1.55
N GLU A 171 -23.32 13.12 -1.24
CA GLU A 171 -24.50 12.70 -0.49
C GLU A 171 -24.37 13.07 0.98
N ALA A 172 -23.26 12.70 1.61
CA ALA A 172 -23.00 13.01 3.01
C ALA A 172 -22.83 14.51 3.25
N GLN A 173 -22.48 15.30 2.24
CA GLN A 173 -21.99 16.68 2.42
C GLN A 173 -20.96 16.73 3.54
N SER A 174 -19.94 15.90 3.41
CA SER A 174 -18.89 15.69 4.40
C SER A 174 -17.64 15.12 3.74
N THR A 175 -16.49 15.35 4.33
CA THR A 175 -15.25 14.64 4.03
C THR A 175 -14.92 13.59 5.11
N ASP A 176 -15.81 13.44 6.08
CA ASP A 176 -15.75 12.38 7.11
C ASP A 176 -16.55 11.17 6.59
N VAL A 177 -16.04 10.58 5.52
CA VAL A 177 -16.51 9.35 4.90
C VAL A 177 -15.40 8.30 4.96
N ASP A 178 -15.78 7.04 5.03
CA ASP A 178 -14.81 5.96 5.16
C ASP A 178 -13.90 5.83 3.92
N ALA A 179 -12.62 5.60 4.17
CA ALA A 179 -11.69 5.31 3.09
C ALA A 179 -11.97 3.90 2.52
N VAL A 180 -12.04 3.79 1.21
CA VAL A 180 -12.23 2.50 0.50
C VAL A 180 -11.08 1.56 0.83
N THR A 181 -11.39 0.39 1.41
CA THR A 181 -10.37 -0.62 1.74
C THR A 181 -9.72 -1.15 0.46
N ALA A 182 -8.44 -1.50 0.52
CA ALA A 182 -7.55 -1.77 -0.61
C ALA A 182 -7.05 -0.52 -1.37
N ALA A 183 -7.71 0.65 -1.27
CA ALA A 183 -7.28 1.90 -1.92
C ALA A 183 -7.21 3.08 -0.93
N THR A 184 -6.88 2.82 0.32
CA THR A 184 -6.88 3.79 1.43
C THR A 184 -6.01 5.03 1.15
N TYR A 185 -4.87 4.87 0.48
CA TYR A 185 -4.00 6.00 0.15
C TYR A 185 -4.70 6.97 -0.80
N THR A 186 -5.20 6.48 -1.93
CA THR A 186 -5.93 7.28 -2.92
C THR A 186 -7.15 7.95 -2.29
N SER A 187 -7.89 7.22 -1.45
CA SER A 187 -9.04 7.73 -0.69
C SER A 187 -8.64 8.95 0.16
N ASN A 188 -7.59 8.82 0.97
CA ASN A 188 -7.11 9.89 1.84
C ASN A 188 -6.58 11.09 1.05
N VAL A 189 -5.92 10.87 -0.10
CA VAL A 189 -5.48 11.96 -0.98
C VAL A 189 -6.68 12.74 -1.52
N LEU A 190 -7.72 12.06 -1.99
CA LEU A 190 -8.94 12.71 -2.48
C LEU A 190 -9.64 13.52 -1.39
N LEU A 191 -9.88 12.92 -0.22
CA LEU A 191 -10.54 13.59 0.92
C LEU A 191 -9.76 14.83 1.37
N ARG A 192 -8.43 14.73 1.44
CA ARG A 192 -7.57 15.87 1.77
C ARG A 192 -7.65 16.96 0.73
N ALA A 193 -7.61 16.64 -0.57
CA ALA A 193 -7.71 17.62 -1.64
C ALA A 193 -9.07 18.32 -1.65
N VAL A 194 -10.16 17.61 -1.32
CA VAL A 194 -11.48 18.23 -1.13
C VAL A 194 -11.44 19.22 0.06
N ASN A 195 -10.86 18.85 1.19
CA ASN A 195 -10.71 19.74 2.34
C ASN A 195 -9.87 20.99 2.03
N GLU A 196 -8.81 20.84 1.25
CA GLU A 196 -8.00 21.97 0.78
C GLU A 196 -8.81 22.91 -0.12
N ALA A 197 -9.60 22.38 -1.04
CA ALA A 197 -10.50 23.17 -1.89
C ALA A 197 -11.54 23.94 -1.06
N LEU A 198 -12.10 23.34 -0.01
CA LEU A 198 -13.00 24.03 0.94
C LEU A 198 -12.28 25.17 1.68
N THR A 199 -11.03 24.99 2.04
CA THR A 199 -10.19 26.02 2.64
C THR A 199 -9.96 27.17 1.65
N MET A 200 -9.67 26.88 0.39
CA MET A 200 -9.56 27.89 -0.68
C MET A 200 -10.87 28.66 -0.88
N ALA A 201 -12.02 28.02 -0.65
CA ALA A 201 -13.34 28.64 -0.68
C ALA A 201 -13.65 29.52 0.54
N GLY A 202 -12.71 29.66 1.47
CA GLY A 202 -12.84 30.50 2.68
C GLY A 202 -13.56 29.82 3.82
N GLY A 203 -13.68 28.48 3.81
CA GLY A 203 -14.33 27.68 4.85
C GLY A 203 -13.54 26.43 5.21
N ASN A 204 -14.21 25.48 5.80
CA ASN A 204 -13.68 24.14 6.09
C ASN A 204 -14.84 23.12 6.15
N ALA A 205 -14.52 21.82 6.28
CA ALA A 205 -15.52 20.76 6.28
C ALA A 205 -16.60 20.89 7.38
N SER A 206 -16.32 21.56 8.51
CA SER A 206 -17.32 21.74 9.58
C SER A 206 -18.46 22.70 9.20
N MET A 207 -18.33 23.42 8.09
CA MET A 207 -19.37 24.29 7.52
C MET A 207 -20.37 23.53 6.65
N LEU A 208 -20.06 22.30 6.27
CA LEU A 208 -20.96 21.43 5.54
C LEU A 208 -22.07 20.89 6.44
N ALA A 209 -23.17 20.47 5.84
CA ALA A 209 -24.32 19.96 6.56
C ALA A 209 -24.02 18.68 7.37
N ASN A 210 -23.03 17.90 6.94
CA ASN A 210 -22.66 16.60 7.48
C ASN A 210 -23.92 15.74 7.69
N ASN A 211 -24.59 15.41 6.60
CA ASN A 211 -25.86 14.64 6.64
C ASN A 211 -25.64 13.21 7.13
N GLY A 212 -24.38 12.73 7.11
CA GLY A 212 -24.04 11.32 7.25
C GLY A 212 -24.48 10.52 6.01
N LEU A 213 -23.87 9.38 5.84
CA LEU A 213 -24.40 8.36 4.91
C LEU A 213 -25.46 7.54 5.64
N GLU A 214 -26.51 7.13 4.93
CA GLU A 214 -27.42 6.13 5.51
C GLU A 214 -26.63 4.81 5.64
N GLU A 215 -26.21 4.47 6.85
CA GLU A 215 -25.63 3.17 7.12
C GLU A 215 -26.66 2.08 6.84
N ASP A 216 -26.32 1.14 5.96
CA ASP A 216 -27.10 -0.09 5.86
C ASP A 216 -26.87 -0.91 7.14
N THR A 217 -27.82 -0.82 8.06
CA THR A 217 -27.81 -1.57 9.33
C THR A 217 -28.57 -2.89 9.21
N THR A 218 -28.90 -3.32 7.99
CA THR A 218 -29.62 -4.58 7.76
C THR A 218 -28.75 -5.75 8.16
N ALA A 219 -29.18 -6.50 9.15
CA ALA A 219 -28.47 -7.73 9.54
C ALA A 219 -28.46 -8.71 8.36
N PRO A 220 -27.30 -9.31 8.04
CA PRO A 220 -27.23 -10.28 6.96
C PRO A 220 -28.03 -11.54 7.30
N GLU A 221 -28.61 -12.18 6.28
CA GLU A 221 -29.40 -13.40 6.44
C GLU A 221 -28.61 -14.63 5.97
N ASP A 222 -28.81 -15.75 6.68
CA ASP A 222 -28.29 -17.04 6.26
C ASP A 222 -28.80 -17.40 4.85
N THR A 223 -27.91 -17.96 4.04
CA THR A 223 -28.21 -18.32 2.65
C THR A 223 -27.60 -19.66 2.27
N GLN A 224 -27.84 -20.10 1.04
CA GLN A 224 -27.27 -21.33 0.52
C GLN A 224 -26.86 -21.18 -0.94
N THR A 225 -25.84 -21.95 -1.34
CA THR A 225 -25.36 -22.02 -2.73
C THR A 225 -24.75 -23.40 -3.00
N GLN A 226 -24.40 -23.69 -4.26
CA GLN A 226 -23.70 -24.93 -4.61
C GLN A 226 -22.19 -24.82 -4.36
N LEU A 227 -21.61 -23.63 -4.53
CA LEU A 227 -20.18 -23.37 -4.32
C LEU A 227 -19.98 -22.01 -3.65
N VAL A 228 -19.17 -21.96 -2.60
CA VAL A 228 -18.61 -20.71 -2.08
C VAL A 228 -17.15 -20.62 -2.51
N VAL A 229 -16.79 -19.49 -3.11
CA VAL A 229 -15.40 -19.13 -3.43
C VAL A 229 -14.96 -18.03 -2.48
N ILE A 230 -13.86 -18.24 -1.74
CA ILE A 230 -13.33 -17.31 -0.75
C ILE A 230 -12.10 -16.59 -1.33
N GLY A 231 -12.19 -15.27 -1.54
CA GLY A 231 -11.14 -14.42 -2.05
C GLY A 231 -11.38 -13.93 -3.47
N GLY A 232 -11.42 -12.61 -3.63
CA GLY A 232 -11.71 -11.89 -4.88
C GLY A 232 -10.48 -11.56 -5.73
N GLY A 233 -9.36 -12.28 -5.57
CA GLY A 233 -8.20 -12.21 -6.45
C GLY A 233 -8.42 -12.96 -7.78
N ALA A 234 -7.41 -13.00 -8.67
CA ALA A 234 -7.53 -13.66 -9.98
C ALA A 234 -7.97 -15.12 -9.87
N ALA A 235 -7.43 -15.88 -8.93
CA ALA A 235 -7.80 -17.28 -8.72
C ALA A 235 -9.28 -17.44 -8.38
N GLY A 236 -9.78 -16.65 -7.42
CA GLY A 236 -11.19 -16.74 -7.00
C GLY A 236 -12.15 -16.24 -8.06
N MET A 237 -11.87 -15.10 -8.69
CA MET A 237 -12.69 -14.58 -9.79
C MET A 237 -12.77 -15.56 -10.97
N THR A 238 -11.64 -16.17 -11.35
CA THR A 238 -11.60 -17.19 -12.41
C THR A 238 -12.39 -18.45 -12.02
N THR A 239 -12.23 -18.92 -10.78
CA THR A 239 -12.96 -20.07 -10.25
C THR A 239 -14.48 -19.82 -10.26
N ALA A 240 -14.91 -18.67 -9.74
CA ALA A 240 -16.32 -18.32 -9.68
C ALA A 240 -16.94 -18.14 -11.08
N LEU A 241 -16.22 -17.42 -11.97
CA LEU A 241 -16.67 -17.22 -13.34
C LEU A 241 -16.84 -18.55 -14.08
N HIS A 242 -15.82 -19.42 -14.03
CA HIS A 242 -15.87 -20.69 -14.74
C HIS A 242 -16.93 -21.64 -14.17
N ALA A 243 -17.15 -21.65 -12.86
CA ALA A 243 -18.26 -22.37 -12.24
C ALA A 243 -19.63 -21.86 -12.74
N ALA A 244 -19.81 -20.54 -12.82
CA ALA A 244 -21.03 -19.94 -13.34
C ALA A 244 -21.25 -20.26 -14.84
N GLU A 245 -20.21 -20.23 -15.66
CA GLU A 245 -20.27 -20.64 -17.07
C GLU A 245 -20.73 -22.10 -17.24
N LEU A 246 -20.42 -22.97 -16.28
CA LEU A 246 -20.87 -24.36 -16.21
C LEU A 246 -22.27 -24.52 -15.60
N GLY A 247 -22.92 -23.44 -15.19
CA GLY A 247 -24.27 -23.43 -14.60
C GLY A 247 -24.31 -23.81 -13.13
N VAL A 248 -23.21 -23.65 -12.40
CA VAL A 248 -23.13 -23.83 -10.95
C VAL A 248 -23.55 -22.54 -10.26
N ASP A 249 -24.45 -22.62 -9.28
CA ASP A 249 -24.78 -21.50 -8.40
C ASP A 249 -23.55 -21.22 -7.50
N VAL A 250 -22.99 -20.01 -7.59
CA VAL A 250 -21.77 -19.64 -6.89
C VAL A 250 -21.89 -18.29 -6.21
N ILE A 251 -21.33 -18.21 -4.99
CA ILE A 251 -21.12 -16.96 -4.25
C ILE A 251 -19.63 -16.75 -4.14
N LEU A 252 -19.14 -15.57 -4.59
CA LEU A 252 -17.77 -15.12 -4.42
C LEU A 252 -17.68 -14.12 -3.27
N LEU A 253 -16.90 -14.44 -2.25
CA LEU A 253 -16.65 -13.59 -1.08
C LEU A 253 -15.31 -12.88 -1.19
N GLU A 254 -15.31 -11.58 -0.93
CA GLU A 254 -14.10 -10.76 -0.75
C GLU A 254 -14.24 -9.95 0.55
N LYS A 255 -13.18 -9.97 1.37
CA LYS A 255 -13.20 -9.25 2.65
C LYS A 255 -12.97 -7.75 2.53
N MET A 256 -12.37 -7.31 1.41
CA MET A 256 -12.14 -5.89 1.09
C MET A 256 -13.34 -5.34 0.31
N ASP A 257 -13.43 -4.02 0.19
CA ASP A 257 -14.49 -3.36 -0.59
C ASP A 257 -14.32 -3.57 -2.10
N LEU A 258 -13.09 -3.87 -2.54
CA LEU A 258 -12.74 -4.03 -3.94
C LEU A 258 -12.18 -5.42 -4.24
N LEU A 259 -12.56 -5.95 -5.42
CA LEU A 259 -11.93 -7.14 -5.99
C LEU A 259 -10.56 -6.81 -6.57
N GLY A 260 -9.69 -7.84 -6.65
CA GLY A 260 -8.40 -7.75 -7.32
C GLY A 260 -7.25 -8.32 -6.47
N GLY A 261 -7.23 -8.02 -5.17
CA GLY A 261 -6.17 -8.46 -4.26
C GLY A 261 -4.78 -8.14 -4.81
N THR A 262 -3.80 -9.02 -4.56
CA THR A 262 -2.44 -8.86 -5.11
C THR A 262 -2.40 -8.96 -6.64
N SER A 263 -3.38 -9.63 -7.26
CA SER A 263 -3.37 -9.88 -8.69
C SER A 263 -3.42 -8.61 -9.54
N VAL A 264 -4.08 -7.55 -9.06
CA VAL A 264 -4.17 -6.27 -9.78
C VAL A 264 -2.80 -5.61 -9.95
N MET A 265 -1.86 -5.89 -9.05
CA MET A 265 -0.49 -5.35 -9.08
C MET A 265 0.49 -6.18 -9.93
N ALA A 266 0.04 -7.26 -10.56
CA ALA A 266 0.89 -8.11 -11.40
C ALA A 266 1.36 -7.35 -12.65
N GLY A 267 2.70 -7.21 -12.79
CA GLY A 267 3.28 -6.26 -13.74
C GLY A 267 3.29 -6.72 -15.19
N VAL A 268 3.98 -7.82 -15.48
CA VAL A 268 4.53 -8.04 -16.82
C VAL A 268 3.73 -9.03 -17.66
N GLY A 269 3.21 -10.08 -17.06
CA GLY A 269 2.57 -11.16 -17.80
C GLY A 269 2.53 -12.47 -17.02
N THR A 270 2.48 -13.59 -17.72
CA THR A 270 2.33 -14.90 -17.10
C THR A 270 3.18 -15.95 -17.78
N GLN A 271 3.30 -17.12 -17.15
CA GLN A 271 4.00 -18.28 -17.67
C GLN A 271 3.01 -19.34 -18.08
N ALA A 272 3.26 -19.97 -19.22
CA ALA A 272 2.52 -21.12 -19.69
C ALA A 272 3.32 -21.89 -20.75
N GLY A 273 2.91 -23.11 -21.03
CA GLY A 273 3.40 -23.90 -22.14
C GLY A 273 2.27 -24.29 -23.10
N SER A 274 2.55 -24.39 -24.40
CA SER A 274 1.61 -24.88 -25.41
C SER A 274 0.30 -24.08 -25.59
N SER A 275 0.28 -22.78 -25.29
CA SER A 275 -0.84 -21.94 -25.74
C SER A 275 -0.83 -21.80 -27.26
N LYS A 276 -1.96 -21.50 -27.88
CA LYS A 276 -2.06 -21.27 -29.36
C LYS A 276 -1.08 -20.19 -29.83
N LEU A 277 -0.91 -19.12 -29.01
CA LEU A 277 0.03 -18.04 -29.31
C LEU A 277 1.49 -18.51 -29.32
N GLN A 278 1.85 -19.40 -28.38
CA GLN A 278 3.20 -19.97 -28.32
C GLN A 278 3.45 -20.99 -29.43
N LEU A 279 2.48 -21.88 -29.69
CA LEU A 279 2.57 -22.90 -30.75
C LEU A 279 2.58 -22.30 -32.17
N ALA A 280 2.12 -21.08 -32.35
CA ALA A 280 2.18 -20.33 -33.60
C ALA A 280 3.55 -19.76 -33.93
N LYS A 281 4.52 -19.81 -33.00
CA LYS A 281 5.88 -19.31 -33.21
C LYS A 281 6.73 -20.30 -34.00
N GLU A 282 7.80 -19.80 -34.63
CA GLU A 282 8.79 -20.62 -35.35
C GLU A 282 9.54 -21.55 -34.38
N ASP A 283 9.79 -21.10 -33.16
CA ASP A 283 10.34 -21.85 -32.03
C ASP A 283 9.30 -21.88 -30.89
N PRO A 284 8.42 -22.91 -30.87
CA PRO A 284 7.30 -22.96 -29.93
C PRO A 284 7.78 -23.34 -28.51
N TYR A 285 7.28 -22.66 -27.48
CA TYR A 285 7.46 -23.08 -26.09
C TYR A 285 6.36 -24.07 -25.70
N THR A 286 6.76 -25.31 -25.41
CA THR A 286 5.85 -26.43 -25.21
C THR A 286 5.52 -26.68 -23.73
N ALA A 287 4.45 -27.44 -23.49
CA ALA A 287 4.12 -27.90 -22.12
C ALA A 287 5.19 -28.84 -21.56
N ASP A 288 5.85 -29.65 -22.42
CA ASP A 288 6.96 -30.51 -21.98
C ASP A 288 8.15 -29.69 -21.48
N GLU A 289 8.52 -28.60 -22.17
CA GLU A 289 9.60 -27.70 -21.75
C GLU A 289 9.23 -26.95 -20.47
N PHE A 290 7.98 -26.51 -20.36
CA PHE A 290 7.51 -25.87 -19.14
C PHE A 290 7.46 -26.84 -17.96
N PHE A 291 7.06 -28.09 -18.18
CA PHE A 291 7.09 -29.14 -17.15
C PHE A 291 8.51 -29.40 -16.63
N GLU A 292 9.48 -29.59 -17.55
CA GLU A 292 10.88 -29.78 -17.13
C GLU A 292 11.45 -28.55 -16.42
N TYR A 293 11.06 -27.35 -16.80
CA TYR A 293 11.41 -26.14 -16.08
C TYR A 293 10.85 -26.14 -14.64
N ILE A 294 9.55 -26.41 -14.47
CA ILE A 294 8.91 -26.44 -13.14
C ILE A 294 9.56 -27.50 -12.25
N LYS A 295 9.82 -28.71 -12.77
CA LYS A 295 10.50 -29.77 -12.03
C LYS A 295 11.91 -29.39 -11.60
N GLY A 296 12.57 -28.52 -12.34
CA GLY A 296 13.89 -28.00 -11.98
C GLY A 296 13.88 -26.98 -10.84
N LEU A 297 12.72 -26.42 -10.51
CA LEU A 297 12.61 -25.45 -9.43
C LEU A 297 12.82 -26.11 -8.07
N GLY A 298 13.65 -25.49 -7.23
CA GLY A 298 13.96 -25.97 -5.88
C GLY A 298 14.91 -27.19 -5.82
N VAL A 299 15.34 -27.74 -6.96
CA VAL A 299 16.27 -28.87 -7.00
C VAL A 299 17.72 -28.38 -6.84
N GLY A 300 18.44 -28.90 -5.83
CA GLY A 300 19.85 -28.57 -5.61
C GLY A 300 20.11 -27.19 -4.99
N VAL A 301 19.08 -26.51 -4.52
CA VAL A 301 19.21 -25.27 -3.75
C VAL A 301 19.56 -25.65 -2.32
N GLU A 302 20.77 -25.29 -1.86
CA GLU A 302 21.16 -25.43 -0.44
C GLU A 302 20.22 -24.59 0.44
N GLU A 303 20.03 -24.97 1.71
CA GLU A 303 19.23 -24.23 2.69
C GLU A 303 19.66 -22.74 2.73
N LYS A 304 18.90 -21.91 2.06
CA LYS A 304 18.97 -20.45 2.10
C LYS A 304 17.66 -19.91 2.65
N ILE A 305 17.64 -18.63 3.00
CA ILE A 305 16.44 -17.96 3.55
C ILE A 305 15.19 -18.12 2.65
N SER A 306 15.34 -18.44 1.36
CA SER A 306 14.25 -18.67 0.42
C SER A 306 14.26 -20.08 -0.19
N THR A 307 14.43 -21.12 0.63
CA THR A 307 14.40 -22.50 0.11
C THR A 307 12.98 -22.85 -0.32
N ILE A 308 12.79 -23.03 -1.62
CA ILE A 308 11.54 -23.59 -2.16
C ILE A 308 11.71 -25.12 -2.13
N ALA A 309 10.80 -25.80 -1.43
CA ALA A 309 10.78 -27.25 -1.48
C ALA A 309 10.48 -27.74 -2.90
N PRO A 310 11.00 -28.90 -3.31
CA PRO A 310 10.71 -29.48 -4.61
C PRO A 310 9.20 -29.66 -4.79
N VAL A 311 8.72 -29.29 -5.98
CA VAL A 311 7.31 -29.38 -6.34
C VAL A 311 6.91 -30.82 -6.56
N SER A 312 5.68 -31.19 -6.19
CA SER A 312 5.16 -32.52 -6.54
C SER A 312 5.06 -32.66 -8.08
N GLU A 313 5.40 -33.84 -8.58
CA GLU A 313 5.38 -34.11 -10.03
C GLU A 313 3.97 -33.99 -10.61
N ASP A 314 2.93 -34.43 -9.87
CA ASP A 314 1.53 -34.33 -10.27
C ASP A 314 1.08 -32.85 -10.40
N TYR A 315 1.48 -31.98 -9.47
CA TYR A 315 1.16 -30.57 -9.52
C TYR A 315 1.89 -29.85 -10.67
N ALA A 316 3.19 -30.14 -10.83
CA ALA A 316 3.97 -29.61 -11.95
C ALA A 316 3.38 -30.03 -13.31
N HIS A 317 2.90 -31.28 -13.43
CA HIS A 317 2.24 -31.79 -14.60
C HIS A 317 0.94 -31.01 -14.90
N THR A 318 0.04 -30.89 -13.91
CA THR A 318 -1.21 -30.16 -14.08
C THR A 318 -0.93 -28.71 -14.50
N LEU A 319 -0.03 -28.02 -13.83
CA LEU A 319 0.31 -26.62 -14.15
C LEU A 319 0.88 -26.50 -15.58
N ALA A 320 1.78 -27.39 -15.99
CA ALA A 320 2.42 -27.31 -17.30
C ALA A 320 1.46 -27.60 -18.46
N TYR A 321 0.61 -28.62 -18.33
CA TYR A 321 -0.23 -29.08 -19.43
C TYR A 321 -1.59 -28.41 -19.51
N GLU A 322 -2.08 -27.79 -18.40
CA GLU A 322 -3.35 -27.06 -18.41
C GLU A 322 -3.17 -25.55 -18.62
N SER A 323 -1.98 -25.00 -18.35
CA SER A 323 -1.74 -23.56 -18.46
C SER A 323 -1.92 -23.00 -19.89
N GLY A 324 -1.61 -23.79 -20.92
CA GLY A 324 -1.80 -23.37 -22.31
C GLY A 324 -3.24 -23.09 -22.66
N SER A 325 -4.15 -24.00 -22.30
CA SER A 325 -5.59 -23.83 -22.51
C SER A 325 -6.18 -22.71 -21.66
N MET A 326 -5.68 -22.53 -20.45
CA MET A 326 -6.05 -21.39 -19.60
C MET A 326 -5.65 -20.06 -20.26
N MET A 327 -4.46 -19.95 -20.85
CA MET A 327 -4.03 -18.75 -21.56
C MET A 327 -4.86 -18.49 -22.83
N ASP A 328 -5.23 -19.55 -23.56
CA ASP A 328 -6.13 -19.43 -24.69
C ASP A 328 -7.51 -18.89 -24.25
N TRP A 329 -8.00 -19.34 -23.10
CA TRP A 329 -9.25 -18.82 -22.52
C TRP A 329 -9.11 -17.35 -22.07
N LEU A 330 -7.99 -16.93 -21.46
CA LEU A 330 -7.75 -15.53 -21.14
C LEU A 330 -7.79 -14.64 -22.40
N SER A 331 -7.18 -15.12 -23.49
CA SER A 331 -7.14 -14.37 -24.75
C SER A 331 -8.47 -14.39 -25.49
N GLU A 332 -9.07 -15.56 -25.69
CA GLU A 332 -10.27 -15.75 -26.52
C GLU A 332 -11.57 -15.58 -25.72
N GLY A 333 -11.62 -16.09 -24.48
CA GLY A 333 -12.79 -16.06 -23.60
C GLY A 333 -12.99 -14.71 -22.89
N LEU A 334 -11.94 -14.19 -22.27
CA LEU A 334 -11.96 -12.88 -21.62
C LEU A 334 -11.71 -11.73 -22.60
N GLY A 335 -11.11 -12.02 -23.77
CA GLY A 335 -10.78 -11.00 -24.77
C GLY A 335 -9.55 -10.17 -24.41
N LEU A 336 -8.63 -10.70 -23.58
CA LEU A 336 -7.37 -10.02 -23.29
C LEU A 336 -6.45 -10.03 -24.51
N PRO A 337 -5.88 -8.90 -24.93
CA PRO A 337 -5.00 -8.82 -26.07
C PRO A 337 -3.61 -9.35 -25.71
N MET A 338 -3.41 -10.67 -25.79
CA MET A 338 -2.19 -11.36 -25.41
C MET A 338 -1.26 -11.58 -26.57
N GLN A 339 0.05 -11.63 -26.29
CA GLN A 339 1.08 -12.06 -27.24
C GLN A 339 2.10 -12.96 -26.55
N ALA A 340 2.68 -13.88 -27.30
CA ALA A 340 3.84 -14.63 -26.84
C ALA A 340 5.10 -13.75 -26.97
N THR A 341 5.94 -13.76 -25.95
CA THR A 341 7.19 -12.96 -25.93
C THR A 341 8.13 -13.37 -27.06
N ALA A 342 9.02 -12.47 -27.46
CA ALA A 342 9.99 -12.74 -28.53
C ALA A 342 11.04 -13.77 -28.13
N GLU A 343 11.36 -13.84 -26.85
CA GLU A 343 12.36 -14.74 -26.30
C GLU A 343 11.71 -16.03 -25.81
N HIS A 344 12.39 -17.15 -26.02
CA HIS A 344 12.11 -18.43 -25.36
C HIS A 344 12.48 -18.28 -23.90
N SER A 345 11.68 -17.51 -23.16
CA SER A 345 11.96 -17.09 -21.80
C SER A 345 11.07 -17.85 -20.84
N ASN A 346 11.68 -18.49 -19.86
CA ASN A 346 10.98 -19.18 -18.79
C ASN A 346 10.31 -18.19 -17.82
N ALA A 347 10.63 -16.90 -17.88
CA ALA A 347 10.14 -15.94 -16.90
C ALA A 347 8.77 -15.35 -17.25
N HIS A 348 8.53 -15.01 -18.53
CA HIS A 348 7.27 -14.39 -18.96
C HIS A 348 7.00 -14.78 -20.42
N SER A 349 6.42 -15.95 -20.61
CA SER A 349 6.19 -16.48 -21.95
C SER A 349 5.02 -15.83 -22.69
N LEU A 350 4.13 -15.16 -21.96
CA LEU A 350 2.96 -14.45 -22.47
C LEU A 350 2.79 -13.11 -21.76
N THR A 351 2.50 -12.06 -22.53
CA THR A 351 2.27 -10.71 -22.02
C THR A 351 1.10 -10.04 -22.74
N SER A 352 0.54 -8.98 -22.18
CA SER A 352 -0.44 -8.15 -22.88
C SER A 352 0.22 -7.30 -23.97
N THR A 353 -0.56 -6.93 -24.98
CA THR A 353 -0.17 -5.93 -26.00
C THR A 353 -0.63 -4.51 -25.65
N GLU A 354 -1.43 -4.34 -24.59
CA GLU A 354 -1.85 -3.03 -24.08
C GLU A 354 -0.81 -2.47 -23.11
N ASP A 355 -0.72 -1.16 -23.04
CA ASP A 355 0.08 -0.46 -22.04
C ASP A 355 -0.56 -0.64 -20.64
N GLY A 356 0.27 -0.59 -19.60
CA GLY A 356 -0.14 -0.76 -18.20
C GLY A 356 0.18 -2.14 -17.63
N LEU A 357 -0.27 -2.37 -16.40
CA LEU A 357 -0.02 -3.63 -15.71
C LEU A 357 -0.93 -4.74 -16.25
N PHE A 358 -0.36 -5.92 -16.48
CA PHE A 358 -1.14 -7.10 -16.89
C PHE A 358 -2.26 -7.43 -15.90
N GLY A 359 -1.98 -7.31 -14.60
CA GLY A 359 -2.94 -7.60 -13.53
C GLY A 359 -4.17 -6.69 -13.55
N GLU A 360 -3.98 -5.39 -13.83
CA GLU A 360 -5.10 -4.43 -13.98
C GLU A 360 -6.04 -4.85 -15.12
N GLN A 361 -5.47 -5.21 -16.26
CA GLN A 361 -6.24 -5.63 -17.42
C GLN A 361 -7.00 -6.94 -17.14
N LEU A 362 -6.33 -7.90 -16.50
CA LEU A 362 -6.92 -9.19 -16.10
C LEU A 362 -8.08 -9.00 -15.12
N VAL A 363 -7.87 -8.23 -14.05
CA VAL A 363 -8.89 -7.98 -13.02
C VAL A 363 -10.10 -7.27 -13.62
N ARG A 364 -9.90 -6.24 -14.43
CA ARG A 364 -10.97 -5.52 -15.13
C ARG A 364 -11.79 -6.45 -16.05
N ALA A 365 -11.11 -7.32 -16.82
CA ALA A 365 -11.81 -8.25 -17.69
C ALA A 365 -12.59 -9.31 -16.91
N LEU A 366 -12.04 -9.82 -15.79
CA LEU A 366 -12.72 -10.77 -14.92
C LEU A 366 -13.95 -10.14 -14.24
N LYS A 367 -13.83 -8.93 -13.66
CA LYS A 367 -14.96 -8.20 -13.06
C LYS A 367 -16.12 -8.06 -14.05
N LYS A 368 -15.83 -7.58 -15.26
CA LYS A 368 -16.83 -7.44 -16.31
C LYS A 368 -17.53 -8.77 -16.65
N LYS A 369 -16.77 -9.88 -16.70
CA LYS A 369 -17.34 -11.19 -17.00
C LYS A 369 -18.16 -11.77 -15.85
N LEU A 370 -17.79 -11.52 -14.59
CA LEU A 370 -18.58 -11.88 -13.44
C LEU A 370 -19.96 -11.19 -13.47
N GLU A 371 -19.99 -9.89 -13.79
CA GLU A 371 -21.22 -9.12 -13.98
C GLU A 371 -22.07 -9.66 -15.13
N GLU A 372 -21.47 -9.89 -16.32
CA GLU A 372 -22.14 -10.44 -17.49
C GLU A 372 -22.78 -11.82 -17.22
N ASN A 373 -22.20 -12.61 -16.31
CA ASN A 373 -22.68 -13.94 -15.93
C ASN A 373 -23.56 -13.91 -14.66
N ASN A 374 -23.85 -12.73 -14.09
CA ASN A 374 -24.64 -12.54 -12.89
C ASN A 374 -24.14 -13.34 -11.67
N VAL A 375 -22.83 -13.44 -11.50
CA VAL A 375 -22.25 -14.09 -10.31
C VAL A 375 -22.58 -13.26 -9.07
N ASP A 376 -23.03 -13.92 -7.98
CA ASP A 376 -23.23 -13.27 -6.67
C ASP A 376 -21.87 -12.96 -6.06
N VAL A 377 -21.44 -11.70 -6.20
CA VAL A 377 -20.17 -11.18 -5.66
C VAL A 377 -20.48 -10.34 -4.43
N ARG A 378 -19.86 -10.69 -3.31
CA ARG A 378 -20.04 -10.00 -2.02
C ARG A 378 -18.70 -9.48 -1.53
N THR A 379 -18.48 -8.19 -1.68
CA THR A 379 -17.35 -7.44 -1.09
C THR A 379 -17.66 -7.03 0.34
N ALA A 380 -16.64 -6.65 1.13
CA ALA A 380 -16.75 -6.39 2.58
C ALA A 380 -17.38 -7.58 3.36
N ASN A 381 -17.22 -8.81 2.85
CA ASN A 381 -17.75 -10.05 3.42
C ASN A 381 -16.59 -11.02 3.72
N ARG A 382 -16.14 -11.04 4.96
CA ARG A 382 -15.00 -11.85 5.41
C ARG A 382 -15.47 -13.25 5.81
N ALA A 383 -15.02 -14.29 5.10
CA ALA A 383 -15.14 -15.66 5.57
C ALA A 383 -14.22 -15.88 6.78
N THR A 384 -14.75 -16.41 7.88
CA THR A 384 -14.04 -16.59 9.14
C THR A 384 -13.90 -18.04 9.56
N GLU A 385 -14.79 -18.94 9.09
CA GLU A 385 -14.79 -20.36 9.45
C GLU A 385 -15.33 -21.22 8.30
N ILE A 386 -14.71 -22.37 8.06
CA ILE A 386 -15.25 -23.44 7.21
C ILE A 386 -16.05 -24.38 8.09
N LEU A 387 -17.33 -24.53 7.79
CA LEU A 387 -18.23 -25.39 8.55
C LEU A 387 -18.17 -26.83 8.06
N MET A 388 -18.07 -27.77 9.00
CA MET A 388 -17.99 -29.20 8.72
C MET A 388 -19.16 -29.93 9.34
N GLU A 389 -19.75 -30.88 8.60
CA GLU A 389 -20.77 -31.81 9.09
C GLU A 389 -20.42 -33.23 8.63
N ASP A 390 -20.39 -34.19 9.56
CA ASP A 390 -20.02 -35.59 9.29
C ASP A 390 -18.69 -35.77 8.51
N GLY A 391 -17.71 -34.88 8.75
CA GLY A 391 -16.39 -34.92 8.09
C GLY A 391 -16.36 -34.34 6.68
N LYS A 392 -17.40 -33.65 6.23
CA LYS A 392 -17.51 -32.99 4.93
C LYS A 392 -17.77 -31.51 5.11
N VAL A 393 -17.44 -30.72 4.09
CA VAL A 393 -17.81 -29.30 4.04
C VAL A 393 -19.33 -29.14 4.05
N ALA A 394 -19.81 -28.23 4.89
CA ALA A 394 -21.22 -27.87 5.01
C ALA A 394 -21.50 -26.39 4.72
N GLY A 395 -20.45 -25.56 4.65
CA GLY A 395 -20.60 -24.14 4.36
C GLY A 395 -19.47 -23.29 4.94
N VAL A 396 -19.74 -22.00 5.04
CA VAL A 396 -18.83 -21.01 5.64
C VAL A 396 -19.58 -20.05 6.56
N LYS A 397 -18.90 -19.55 7.59
CA LYS A 397 -19.32 -18.42 8.39
C LYS A 397 -18.71 -17.16 7.82
N VAL A 398 -19.49 -16.09 7.75
CA VAL A 398 -19.12 -14.82 7.15
C VAL A 398 -19.38 -13.70 8.14
N GLU A 399 -18.43 -12.78 8.25
CA GLU A 399 -18.49 -11.56 9.04
C GLU A 399 -18.63 -10.35 8.13
N THR A 400 -19.51 -9.42 8.50
CA THR A 400 -19.69 -8.11 7.86
C THR A 400 -19.74 -7.02 8.92
N ALA A 401 -19.75 -5.75 8.52
CA ALA A 401 -19.98 -4.63 9.43
C ALA A 401 -21.33 -4.74 10.20
N ASN A 402 -22.33 -5.41 9.60
CA ASN A 402 -23.69 -5.52 10.14
C ASN A 402 -23.97 -6.83 10.91
N GLY A 403 -22.94 -7.66 11.08
CA GLY A 403 -23.04 -8.91 11.82
C GLY A 403 -22.53 -10.12 11.07
N GLU A 404 -22.81 -11.29 11.61
CA GLU A 404 -22.38 -12.57 11.08
C GLU A 404 -23.54 -13.32 10.45
N TYR A 405 -23.28 -14.11 9.42
CA TYR A 405 -24.23 -15.02 8.81
C TYR A 405 -23.54 -16.28 8.27
N THR A 406 -24.34 -17.26 7.89
CA THR A 406 -23.86 -18.54 7.36
C THR A 406 -24.28 -18.72 5.90
N ILE A 407 -23.34 -19.19 5.08
CA ILE A 407 -23.64 -19.69 3.74
C ILE A 407 -23.51 -21.21 3.76
N SER A 408 -24.62 -21.92 3.66
CA SER A 408 -24.64 -23.37 3.51
C SER A 408 -24.20 -23.76 2.11
N SER A 409 -23.18 -24.63 2.00
CA SER A 409 -22.67 -25.08 0.71
C SER A 409 -21.96 -26.43 0.84
N PRO A 410 -22.18 -27.39 -0.09
CA PRO A 410 -21.44 -28.63 -0.10
C PRO A 410 -20.00 -28.49 -0.63
N TYR A 411 -19.66 -27.35 -1.24
CA TYR A 411 -18.33 -27.10 -1.80
C TYR A 411 -17.83 -25.70 -1.43
N VAL A 412 -16.55 -25.64 -1.05
CA VAL A 412 -15.82 -24.41 -0.75
C VAL A 412 -14.49 -24.43 -1.49
N ALA A 413 -14.17 -23.34 -2.18
CA ALA A 413 -12.87 -23.11 -2.82
C ALA A 413 -12.14 -21.95 -2.12
N ILE A 414 -10.99 -22.23 -1.53
CA ILE A 414 -10.13 -21.25 -0.86
C ILE A 414 -9.20 -20.62 -1.90
N CYS A 415 -9.38 -19.32 -2.17
CA CYS A 415 -8.59 -18.55 -3.14
C CYS A 415 -8.06 -17.24 -2.52
N THR A 416 -7.65 -17.29 -1.25
CA THR A 416 -7.39 -16.13 -0.38
C THR A 416 -6.03 -15.50 -0.57
N GLY A 417 -5.23 -15.96 -1.52
CA GLY A 417 -3.87 -15.46 -1.74
C GLY A 417 -2.89 -15.89 -0.64
N GLY A 418 -1.79 -15.16 -0.54
CA GLY A 418 -0.70 -15.46 0.39
C GLY A 418 -0.97 -15.02 1.85
N TYR A 419 0.08 -15.13 2.67
CA TYR A 419 0.05 -14.82 4.11
C TYR A 419 1.22 -13.94 4.56
N GLY A 420 1.99 -13.41 3.60
CA GLY A 420 3.20 -12.62 3.89
C GLY A 420 2.96 -11.32 4.65
N GLY A 421 1.71 -10.83 4.72
CA GLY A 421 1.28 -9.65 5.48
C GLY A 421 0.51 -9.95 6.76
N GLY A 422 0.27 -11.24 7.10
CA GLY A 422 -0.52 -11.64 8.26
C GLY A 422 0.32 -12.06 9.46
N GLU A 423 0.31 -11.26 10.53
CA GLU A 423 1.10 -11.53 11.72
C GLU A 423 0.78 -12.90 12.33
N GLU A 424 -0.52 -13.23 12.53
CA GLU A 424 -0.96 -14.51 13.10
C GLU A 424 -0.52 -15.71 12.24
N ALA A 425 -0.68 -15.62 10.92
CA ALA A 425 -0.26 -16.68 10.02
C ALA A 425 1.28 -16.82 9.98
N LEU A 426 2.02 -15.71 10.00
CA LEU A 426 3.48 -15.72 10.05
C LEU A 426 3.97 -16.29 11.39
N GLU A 427 3.42 -15.87 12.54
CA GLU A 427 3.77 -16.44 13.85
C GLU A 427 3.61 -17.95 13.88
N LYS A 428 2.52 -18.45 13.28
CA LYS A 428 2.18 -19.86 13.29
C LYS A 428 2.97 -20.69 12.28
N PHE A 429 3.11 -20.20 11.06
CA PHE A 429 3.59 -21.00 9.93
C PHE A 429 4.97 -20.60 9.41
N ALA A 430 5.39 -19.33 9.61
CA ALA A 430 6.64 -18.79 9.09
C ALA A 430 7.29 -17.76 10.04
N PRO A 431 7.61 -18.12 11.30
CA PRO A 431 8.09 -17.18 12.31
C PRO A 431 9.41 -16.49 11.93
N SER A 432 10.21 -17.06 11.03
CA SER A 432 11.43 -16.43 10.53
C SER A 432 11.16 -15.16 9.70
N ARG A 433 9.90 -14.95 9.28
CA ARG A 433 9.46 -13.84 8.41
C ARG A 433 8.77 -12.71 9.15
N LEU A 434 8.64 -12.80 10.46
CA LEU A 434 8.11 -11.72 11.28
C LEU A 434 8.97 -10.47 11.19
N GLY A 435 8.32 -9.31 11.10
CA GLY A 435 8.97 -8.00 11.01
C GLY A 435 9.44 -7.60 9.60
N TYR A 436 9.25 -8.46 8.58
CA TYR A 436 9.39 -8.05 7.19
C TYR A 436 8.16 -7.25 6.76
N VAL A 437 8.34 -6.25 5.92
CA VAL A 437 7.20 -5.63 5.24
C VAL A 437 6.66 -6.58 4.17
N CYS A 438 5.48 -6.32 3.62
CA CYS A 438 4.91 -7.19 2.59
C CYS A 438 4.67 -6.40 1.30
N THR A 439 5.12 -6.93 0.16
CA THR A 439 4.88 -6.36 -1.17
C THR A 439 3.63 -6.91 -1.84
N ALA A 440 2.92 -7.84 -1.21
CA ALA A 440 1.57 -8.25 -1.60
C ALA A 440 0.53 -7.28 -1.03
N ALA A 441 -0.74 -7.43 -1.43
CA ALA A 441 -1.83 -6.65 -0.85
C ALA A 441 -1.93 -6.85 0.67
N LYS A 442 -2.33 -5.83 1.42
CA LYS A 442 -2.57 -5.92 2.87
C LYS A 442 -3.58 -7.02 3.25
N SER A 443 -4.49 -7.35 2.32
CA SER A 443 -5.44 -8.44 2.47
C SER A 443 -4.81 -9.84 2.48
N SER A 444 -3.51 -9.98 2.12
CA SER A 444 -2.79 -11.26 2.13
C SER A 444 -2.37 -11.66 3.55
N THR A 445 -3.36 -11.93 4.41
CA THR A 445 -3.21 -12.16 5.85
C THR A 445 -3.21 -13.64 6.25
N GLY A 446 -3.45 -14.56 5.30
CA GLY A 446 -3.43 -16.00 5.57
C GLY A 446 -4.72 -16.56 6.17
N ASP A 447 -5.83 -15.84 6.10
CA ASP A 447 -7.13 -16.30 6.63
C ASP A 447 -7.49 -17.69 6.09
N GLY A 448 -7.25 -17.95 4.80
CA GLY A 448 -7.52 -19.26 4.18
C GLY A 448 -6.66 -20.39 4.73
N LEU A 449 -5.38 -20.13 5.05
CA LEU A 449 -4.51 -21.13 5.66
C LEU A 449 -4.99 -21.49 7.07
N LEU A 450 -5.35 -20.47 7.86
CA LEU A 450 -5.86 -20.65 9.23
C LEU A 450 -7.17 -21.45 9.22
N MET A 451 -8.11 -21.10 8.33
CA MET A 451 -9.37 -21.82 8.18
C MET A 451 -9.18 -23.27 7.69
N ALA A 452 -8.29 -23.48 6.72
CA ALA A 452 -8.01 -24.81 6.18
C ALA A 452 -7.36 -25.72 7.24
N GLU A 453 -6.36 -25.22 7.96
CA GLU A 453 -5.71 -25.98 9.03
C GLU A 453 -6.69 -26.33 10.16
N ALA A 454 -7.62 -25.43 10.51
CA ALA A 454 -8.63 -25.68 11.53
C ALA A 454 -9.55 -26.86 11.18
N VAL A 455 -9.74 -27.20 9.91
CA VAL A 455 -10.50 -28.36 9.44
C VAL A 455 -9.63 -29.57 9.07
N GLY A 456 -8.34 -29.53 9.41
CA GLY A 456 -7.42 -30.67 9.28
C GLY A 456 -6.60 -30.71 7.98
N ALA A 457 -6.60 -29.64 7.19
CA ALA A 457 -5.73 -29.55 6.01
C ALA A 457 -4.24 -29.52 6.38
N GLN A 458 -3.40 -30.11 5.53
CA GLN A 458 -1.97 -29.96 5.64
C GLN A 458 -1.52 -28.59 5.11
N ILE A 459 -0.72 -27.88 5.90
CA ILE A 459 0.02 -26.70 5.47
C ILE A 459 1.48 -27.11 5.33
N VAL A 460 2.04 -26.96 4.13
CA VAL A 460 3.38 -27.44 3.81
C VAL A 460 4.26 -26.30 3.30
N ASN A 461 5.57 -26.42 3.55
CA ASN A 461 6.60 -25.47 3.09
C ASN A 461 6.32 -24.00 3.46
N ALA A 462 5.61 -23.75 4.56
CA ALA A 462 5.14 -22.41 4.89
C ALA A 462 6.26 -21.37 5.17
N GLU A 463 7.48 -21.82 5.52
CA GLU A 463 8.67 -20.94 5.60
C GLU A 463 9.18 -20.51 4.21
N SER A 464 8.67 -21.12 3.12
CA SER A 464 9.07 -20.83 1.75
C SER A 464 8.34 -19.59 1.24
N ILE A 465 8.78 -18.43 1.69
CA ILE A 465 8.31 -17.12 1.23
C ILE A 465 9.47 -16.44 0.50
N THR A 466 9.25 -16.05 -0.76
CA THR A 466 10.23 -15.26 -1.49
C THR A 466 10.35 -13.86 -0.88
N TYR A 467 11.46 -13.19 -1.10
CA TYR A 467 11.67 -11.85 -0.57
C TYR A 467 12.06 -10.85 -1.67
N ARG A 468 11.91 -9.57 -1.36
CA ARG A 468 12.67 -8.50 -2.02
C ARG A 468 13.68 -7.98 -1.01
N THR A 469 14.90 -7.76 -1.47
CA THR A 469 16.02 -7.35 -0.61
C THR A 469 15.72 -6.09 0.17
N ILE A 470 15.05 -5.13 -0.49
CA ILE A 470 14.59 -3.88 0.12
C ILE A 470 13.29 -3.43 -0.52
N ALA A 471 12.35 -3.00 0.29
CA ALA A 471 11.10 -2.40 -0.13
C ALA A 471 10.77 -1.21 0.76
N ALA A 472 10.31 -0.12 0.16
CA ALA A 472 9.77 1.02 0.90
C ALA A 472 8.44 0.60 1.52
N GLY A 473 8.38 0.61 2.84
CA GLY A 473 7.13 0.51 3.57
C GLY A 473 6.36 1.80 3.37
N VAL A 474 5.33 1.76 2.55
CA VAL A 474 4.34 2.83 2.52
C VAL A 474 3.29 2.38 3.49
N ASP A 475 3.34 2.89 4.71
CA ASP A 475 2.53 2.41 5.85
C ASP A 475 1.02 2.44 5.59
N ASN A 476 0.61 2.97 4.46
CA ASN A 476 -0.76 3.33 4.13
C ASN A 476 -1.24 2.83 2.79
N VAL A 477 -0.40 2.15 2.05
CA VAL A 477 -0.76 1.57 0.76
C VAL A 477 -0.85 0.07 0.90
N GLY A 478 -1.67 -0.56 0.10
CA GLY A 478 -1.97 -1.98 0.14
C GLY A 478 -0.79 -2.96 0.13
N GLY A 479 0.44 -2.47 0.07
CA GLY A 479 1.67 -3.24 0.17
C GLY A 479 2.90 -2.35 0.05
N ALA A 480 4.08 -2.85 0.46
CA ALA A 480 5.34 -2.13 0.29
C ALA A 480 5.78 -2.15 -1.19
N ILE A 481 6.41 -1.07 -1.62
CA ILE A 481 6.94 -0.94 -2.99
C ILE A 481 8.37 -1.48 -3.03
N GLY A 482 8.63 -2.46 -3.89
CA GLY A 482 9.96 -3.04 -4.04
C GLY A 482 10.97 -2.06 -4.64
N LEU A 483 12.07 -1.81 -3.93
CA LEU A 483 13.21 -1.00 -4.39
C LEU A 483 14.42 -1.86 -4.77
N HIS A 484 14.26 -3.18 -4.79
CA HIS A 484 15.32 -4.17 -5.02
C HIS A 484 16.03 -4.03 -6.39
N ASN A 485 15.39 -3.38 -7.37
CA ASN A 485 16.01 -3.12 -8.69
C ASN A 485 16.81 -1.81 -8.74
N ALA A 486 16.68 -0.91 -7.76
CA ALA A 486 17.40 0.35 -7.74
C ALA A 486 18.94 0.19 -7.80
N PRO A 487 19.57 -0.80 -7.14
CA PRO A 487 20.98 -1.07 -7.30
C PRO A 487 21.39 -1.39 -8.74
N SER A 488 20.53 -2.07 -9.52
CA SER A 488 20.81 -2.35 -10.94
C SER A 488 20.82 -1.08 -11.81
N ALA A 489 20.15 -0.02 -11.35
CA ALA A 489 20.19 1.31 -11.96
C ALA A 489 21.38 2.18 -11.47
N GLY A 490 22.20 1.68 -10.54
CA GLY A 490 23.35 2.39 -10.01
C GLY A 490 23.22 2.88 -8.56
N ALA A 491 22.09 2.66 -7.89
CA ALA A 491 21.92 3.03 -6.49
C ALA A 491 22.89 2.30 -5.56
N ILE A 492 23.19 2.92 -4.40
CA ILE A 492 23.82 2.26 -3.25
C ILE A 492 22.84 2.19 -2.10
N ILE A 493 23.11 1.33 -1.12
CA ILE A 493 22.33 1.22 0.11
C ILE A 493 23.22 1.53 1.30
N VAL A 494 22.79 2.49 2.13
CA VAL A 494 23.51 2.89 3.34
C VAL A 494 22.63 2.68 4.57
N ASN A 495 23.25 2.67 5.74
CA ASN A 495 22.57 2.66 7.04
C ASN A 495 22.35 4.11 7.56
N LYS A 496 21.74 4.23 8.73
CA LYS A 496 21.51 5.54 9.37
C LYS A 496 22.78 6.32 9.65
N GLU A 497 23.91 5.64 9.84
CA GLU A 497 25.25 6.22 10.01
C GLU A 497 25.90 6.62 8.67
N GLY A 498 25.18 6.57 7.54
CA GLY A 498 25.65 6.96 6.21
C GLY A 498 26.65 5.98 5.58
N LYS A 499 26.74 4.74 6.06
CA LYS A 499 27.74 3.75 5.60
C LYS A 499 27.09 2.63 4.81
N ARG A 500 27.73 2.23 3.71
CA ARG A 500 27.46 0.94 3.07
C ARG A 500 27.87 -0.19 4.00
N PHE A 501 27.18 -1.33 3.92
CA PHE A 501 27.39 -2.47 4.82
C PHE A 501 27.40 -3.83 4.10
N ALA A 502 27.03 -3.88 2.82
CA ALA A 502 27.03 -5.08 1.99
C ALA A 502 27.18 -4.71 0.51
N SER A 503 27.44 -5.70 -0.35
CA SER A 503 27.21 -5.55 -1.79
C SER A 503 25.71 -5.45 -2.06
N GLU A 504 25.30 -4.50 -2.87
CA GLU A 504 23.89 -4.32 -3.24
C GLU A 504 23.44 -5.29 -4.33
N ILE A 505 24.38 -5.98 -4.99
CA ILE A 505 24.11 -6.93 -6.08
C ILE A 505 24.99 -8.18 -5.90
N GLY A 506 24.41 -9.34 -6.13
CA GLY A 506 25.15 -10.61 -6.24
C GLY A 506 24.88 -11.59 -5.10
N ASP A 507 24.61 -11.12 -3.89
CA ASP A 507 24.23 -11.94 -2.76
C ASP A 507 23.04 -11.29 -2.03
N ASP A 508 21.85 -11.61 -2.47
CA ASP A 508 20.61 -11.04 -1.94
C ASP A 508 20.40 -11.41 -0.47
N GLU A 509 20.82 -12.61 -0.06
CA GLU A 509 20.70 -13.06 1.33
C GLU A 509 21.61 -12.24 2.24
N ALA A 510 22.86 -12.05 1.85
CA ALA A 510 23.79 -11.22 2.62
C ALA A 510 23.30 -9.77 2.73
N LEU A 511 22.67 -9.24 1.68
CA LEU A 511 22.08 -7.91 1.72
C LEU A 511 20.87 -7.84 2.67
N VAL A 512 19.96 -8.82 2.62
CA VAL A 512 18.80 -8.90 3.52
C VAL A 512 19.25 -8.96 4.98
N LEU A 513 20.16 -9.87 5.31
CA LEU A 513 20.72 -10.00 6.67
C LEU A 513 21.49 -8.74 7.08
N GLY A 514 22.21 -8.14 6.12
CA GLY A 514 22.90 -6.87 6.31
C GLY A 514 21.94 -5.74 6.70
N ILE A 515 20.79 -5.61 6.02
CA ILE A 515 19.78 -4.59 6.35
C ILE A 515 19.17 -4.87 7.73
N GLN A 516 18.81 -6.12 8.02
CA GLN A 516 18.23 -6.50 9.31
C GLN A 516 19.16 -6.20 10.50
N ALA A 517 20.48 -6.30 10.28
CA ALA A 517 21.47 -6.00 11.30
C ALA A 517 21.65 -4.49 11.57
N GLN A 518 21.10 -3.60 10.73
CA GLN A 518 21.19 -2.16 10.93
C GLN A 518 20.18 -1.67 11.99
N THR A 519 20.41 -0.47 12.49
CA THR A 519 19.50 0.19 13.45
C THR A 519 18.09 0.28 12.89
N GLY A 520 17.13 -0.35 13.59
CA GLY A 520 15.72 -0.42 13.17
C GLY A 520 15.45 -1.40 12.02
N GLY A 521 16.45 -2.18 11.55
CA GLY A 521 16.32 -3.09 10.41
C GLY A 521 16.06 -2.34 9.09
N VAL A 522 16.59 -1.13 8.93
CA VAL A 522 16.32 -0.22 7.81
C VAL A 522 17.59 0.04 7.01
N GLY A 523 17.47 -0.02 5.68
CA GLY A 523 18.44 0.50 4.72
C GLY A 523 17.91 1.74 4.00
N TYR A 524 18.80 2.58 3.53
CA TYR A 524 18.49 3.79 2.75
C TYR A 524 19.05 3.64 1.36
N VAL A 525 18.19 3.55 0.36
CA VAL A 525 18.57 3.58 -1.06
C VAL A 525 18.93 5.00 -1.43
N ILE A 526 20.13 5.21 -1.94
CA ILE A 526 20.62 6.51 -2.38
C ILE A 526 20.84 6.47 -3.89
N MET A 527 20.25 7.43 -4.60
CA MET A 527 20.37 7.60 -6.05
C MET A 527 20.70 9.05 -6.39
N ASP A 528 21.27 9.25 -7.56
CA ASP A 528 21.34 10.55 -8.23
C ASP A 528 20.31 10.59 -9.39
N GLN A 529 20.25 11.70 -10.11
CA GLN A 529 19.31 11.84 -11.24
C GLN A 529 19.56 10.79 -12.33
N ALA A 530 20.82 10.43 -12.59
CA ALA A 530 21.16 9.46 -13.63
C ALA A 530 20.68 8.04 -13.24
N ALA A 531 20.83 7.65 -11.97
CA ALA A 531 20.32 6.39 -11.45
C ALA A 531 18.78 6.40 -11.39
N MET A 532 18.16 7.54 -11.04
CA MET A 532 16.72 7.71 -11.03
C MET A 532 16.12 7.53 -12.44
N ASP A 533 16.74 8.08 -13.45
CA ASP A 533 16.32 7.93 -14.84
C ASP A 533 16.54 6.48 -15.33
N ALA A 534 17.68 5.89 -15.01
CA ALA A 534 18.03 4.53 -15.43
C ALA A 534 17.16 3.44 -14.80
N ARG A 535 16.46 3.70 -13.67
CA ARG A 535 15.58 2.71 -13.04
C ARG A 535 14.45 2.26 -13.96
N TYR A 536 13.99 3.12 -14.87
CA TYR A 536 12.96 2.79 -15.85
C TYR A 536 13.43 1.77 -16.89
N ASP A 537 14.73 1.72 -17.15
CA ASP A 537 15.32 0.78 -18.10
C ASP A 537 15.57 -0.61 -17.49
N VAL A 538 15.67 -0.70 -16.15
CA VAL A 538 16.00 -1.96 -15.47
C VAL A 538 14.75 -2.74 -15.01
N SER A 539 13.59 -2.12 -15.03
CA SER A 539 12.34 -2.79 -14.69
C SER A 539 11.15 -2.12 -15.37
N SER A 540 10.36 -2.91 -16.10
CA SER A 540 9.09 -2.47 -16.69
C SER A 540 8.01 -2.12 -15.66
N LEU A 541 8.24 -2.42 -14.37
CA LEU A 541 7.37 -2.01 -13.27
C LEU A 541 7.55 -0.53 -12.90
N TYR A 542 8.65 0.10 -13.31
CA TYR A 542 8.87 1.52 -13.11
C TYR A 542 8.37 2.30 -14.31
N ILE A 543 7.15 2.78 -14.24
CA ILE A 543 6.58 3.69 -15.24
C ILE A 543 7.03 5.12 -14.89
N PRO A 544 7.55 5.92 -15.85
CA PRO A 544 7.93 7.29 -15.58
C PRO A 544 6.81 8.09 -14.92
N GLY A 545 7.14 8.79 -13.83
CA GLY A 545 6.18 9.57 -13.05
C GLY A 545 5.47 8.78 -11.95
N THR A 546 5.64 7.45 -11.85
CA THR A 546 5.06 6.67 -10.76
C THR A 546 6.01 6.55 -9.57
N TYR A 547 5.46 6.51 -8.35
CA TYR A 547 6.17 6.33 -7.08
C TYR A 547 7.29 7.35 -6.81
N GLU A 548 7.33 8.50 -7.51
CA GLU A 548 8.34 9.54 -7.28
C GLU A 548 8.22 10.16 -5.89
N ASN A 549 7.02 10.22 -5.35
CA ASN A 549 6.71 10.68 -3.99
C ASN A 549 7.26 9.79 -2.87
N LEU A 550 7.72 8.57 -3.19
CA LEU A 550 8.42 7.70 -2.22
C LEU A 550 9.84 8.15 -1.92
N PHE A 551 10.39 9.01 -2.79
CA PHE A 551 11.77 9.45 -2.68
C PHE A 551 11.84 10.89 -2.15
N THR A 552 12.57 11.05 -1.06
CA THR A 552 13.02 12.37 -0.62
C THR A 552 14.05 12.89 -1.62
N LYS A 553 13.90 14.15 -2.05
CA LYS A 553 14.74 14.79 -3.05
C LYS A 553 15.49 15.98 -2.45
N ALA A 554 16.75 16.15 -2.87
CA ALA A 554 17.59 17.29 -2.48
C ALA A 554 18.63 17.63 -3.56
N ASP A 555 19.14 18.84 -3.57
CA ASP A 555 20.14 19.29 -4.52
C ASP A 555 21.56 18.86 -4.12
N THR A 556 21.79 18.53 -2.85
CA THR A 556 23.07 18.03 -2.33
C THR A 556 22.88 16.78 -1.46
N LEU A 557 23.98 16.02 -1.29
CA LEU A 557 23.98 14.84 -0.41
C LEU A 557 23.83 15.23 1.07
N GLU A 558 24.37 16.38 1.47
CA GLU A 558 24.22 16.90 2.82
C GLU A 558 22.76 17.21 3.15
N GLU A 559 22.09 17.94 2.28
CA GLU A 559 20.66 18.25 2.41
C GLU A 559 19.80 16.97 2.41
N LEU A 560 20.11 16.03 1.53
CA LEU A 560 19.43 14.74 1.48
C LEU A 560 19.57 13.98 2.78
N ALA A 561 20.80 13.93 3.32
CA ALA A 561 21.08 13.27 4.58
C ALA A 561 20.34 13.90 5.76
N GLU A 562 20.29 15.24 5.84
CA GLU A 562 19.53 15.96 6.85
C GLU A 562 18.05 15.63 6.80
N LYS A 563 17.43 15.67 5.61
CA LYS A 563 16.02 15.30 5.41
C LYS A 563 15.71 13.86 5.80
N MET A 564 16.65 12.94 5.59
CA MET A 564 16.48 11.51 5.90
C MET A 564 16.96 11.12 7.31
N GLY A 565 17.52 12.04 8.07
CA GLY A 565 18.10 11.76 9.38
C GLY A 565 19.31 10.83 9.33
N ILE A 566 20.10 10.89 8.24
CA ILE A 566 21.36 10.15 8.01
C ILE A 566 22.53 11.04 8.41
N ASP A 567 23.65 10.46 8.85
CA ASP A 567 24.89 11.22 9.09
C ASP A 567 25.39 11.84 7.79
N ALA A 568 25.27 13.17 7.65
CA ALA A 568 25.58 13.90 6.43
C ALA A 568 27.05 13.82 6.05
N GLN A 569 27.96 13.99 7.03
CA GLN A 569 29.40 13.95 6.79
C GLN A 569 29.83 12.56 6.31
N GLN A 570 29.29 11.52 6.92
CA GLN A 570 29.62 10.15 6.56
C GLN A 570 29.00 9.76 5.21
N LEU A 571 27.77 10.19 4.91
CA LEU A 571 27.13 9.90 3.61
C LEU A 571 27.96 10.46 2.45
N VAL A 572 28.40 11.72 2.54
CA VAL A 572 29.27 12.35 1.53
C VAL A 572 30.56 11.55 1.38
N ALA A 573 31.23 11.22 2.47
CA ALA A 573 32.46 10.43 2.43
C ALA A 573 32.24 9.04 1.80
N THR A 574 31.13 8.39 2.10
CA THR A 574 30.76 7.08 1.53
C THR A 574 30.53 7.15 0.02
N VAL A 575 29.86 8.19 -0.46
CA VAL A 575 29.63 8.40 -1.91
C VAL A 575 30.95 8.73 -2.62
N GLU A 576 31.83 9.54 -2.03
CA GLU A 576 33.14 9.83 -2.58
C GLU A 576 34.00 8.56 -2.70
N GLU A 577 34.04 7.72 -1.67
CA GLU A 577 34.74 6.44 -1.67
C GLU A 577 34.16 5.49 -2.72
N TYR A 578 32.84 5.38 -2.81
CA TYR A 578 32.18 4.58 -3.83
C TYR A 578 32.49 5.08 -5.24
N ASN A 579 32.38 6.38 -5.50
CA ASN A 579 32.70 6.98 -6.80
C ASN A 579 34.18 6.73 -7.21
N ALA A 580 35.10 6.79 -6.26
CA ALA A 580 36.52 6.44 -6.51
C ALA A 580 36.71 4.95 -6.85
N SER A 581 35.91 4.07 -6.28
CA SER A 581 35.89 2.64 -6.63
C SER A 581 35.32 2.41 -8.04
N VAL A 582 34.29 3.14 -8.42
CA VAL A 582 33.71 3.10 -9.79
C VAL A 582 34.76 3.52 -10.83
N GLU A 583 35.55 4.57 -10.55
CA GLU A 583 36.65 5.00 -11.44
C GLU A 583 37.74 3.93 -11.67
N LYS A 584 37.96 3.10 -10.65
CA LYS A 584 38.90 1.96 -10.75
C LYS A 584 38.27 0.76 -11.46
N GLY A 585 36.93 0.75 -11.65
CA GLY A 585 36.19 -0.35 -12.23
C GLY A 585 36.01 -1.54 -11.28
N VAL A 586 36.21 -1.35 -9.97
CA VAL A 586 36.08 -2.41 -8.96
C VAL A 586 35.66 -1.82 -7.62
N ASP A 587 34.64 -2.41 -7.00
CA ASP A 587 34.22 -2.10 -5.62
C ASP A 587 35.09 -2.89 -4.63
N GLU A 588 36.19 -2.29 -4.18
CA GLU A 588 37.13 -2.93 -3.27
C GLU A 588 36.53 -3.22 -1.89
N ALA A 589 35.48 -2.49 -1.49
CA ALA A 589 34.88 -2.62 -0.16
C ALA A 589 33.94 -3.84 -0.02
N PHE A 590 33.10 -4.09 -1.03
CA PHE A 590 32.06 -5.12 -0.96
C PHE A 590 32.02 -6.03 -2.19
N GLY A 591 32.90 -5.85 -3.17
CA GLY A 591 33.05 -6.73 -4.31
C GLY A 591 31.91 -6.65 -5.33
N ARG A 592 31.17 -5.54 -5.40
CA ARG A 592 30.13 -5.34 -6.41
C ARG A 592 30.75 -5.26 -7.80
N GLU A 593 30.35 -6.15 -8.70
CA GLU A 593 30.93 -6.29 -10.03
C GLU A 593 30.08 -5.68 -11.15
N LYS A 594 28.81 -5.39 -10.89
CA LYS A 594 27.83 -4.93 -11.89
C LYS A 594 27.18 -3.61 -11.49
N ALA A 595 26.67 -2.89 -12.48
CA ALA A 595 26.00 -1.61 -12.31
C ALA A 595 26.83 -0.61 -11.47
N LEU A 596 28.12 -0.54 -11.75
CA LEU A 596 29.02 0.44 -11.15
C LEU A 596 28.83 1.78 -11.85
N SER A 597 28.01 2.65 -11.28
CA SER A 597 27.73 4.00 -11.75
C SER A 597 28.04 5.00 -10.66
N LYS A 598 28.66 6.12 -11.01
CA LYS A 598 28.91 7.20 -10.05
C LYS A 598 27.61 7.87 -9.65
N LEU A 599 27.56 8.32 -8.42
CA LEU A 599 26.51 9.19 -7.89
C LEU A 599 27.05 10.63 -7.84
N GLU A 600 26.86 11.40 -8.92
CA GLU A 600 27.44 12.74 -9.07
C GLU A 600 26.47 13.75 -9.74
N THR A 601 25.29 13.33 -10.19
CA THR A 601 24.35 14.16 -10.95
C THR A 601 23.17 14.57 -10.09
N ALA A 602 23.18 15.81 -9.60
CA ALA A 602 22.03 16.35 -8.85
C ALA A 602 20.75 16.43 -9.72
N PRO A 603 19.58 16.39 -9.11
CA PRO A 603 19.31 16.18 -7.68
C PRO A 603 19.56 14.75 -7.23
N PHE A 604 19.73 14.59 -5.92
CA PHE A 604 19.87 13.31 -5.26
C PHE A 604 18.55 12.86 -4.64
N TYR A 605 18.38 11.55 -4.52
CA TYR A 605 17.16 10.92 -4.05
C TYR A 605 17.46 9.86 -2.99
N ALA A 606 16.60 9.76 -1.98
CA ALA A 606 16.67 8.70 -0.99
C ALA A 606 15.29 8.14 -0.66
N ALA A 607 15.25 6.83 -0.43
CA ALA A 607 14.09 6.16 0.17
C ALA A 607 14.56 5.16 1.22
N SER A 608 13.88 5.12 2.38
CA SER A 608 14.12 4.10 3.40
C SER A 608 13.34 2.83 3.08
N GLY A 609 13.90 1.67 3.44
CA GLY A 609 13.23 0.40 3.21
C GLY A 609 13.71 -0.70 4.14
N LYS A 610 12.92 -1.77 4.17
CA LYS A 610 13.19 -3.03 4.90
C LYS A 610 13.15 -4.20 3.94
N PRO A 611 13.70 -5.36 4.29
CA PRO A 611 13.40 -6.60 3.59
C PRO A 611 11.90 -6.89 3.59
N SER A 612 11.39 -7.46 2.52
CA SER A 612 9.95 -7.74 2.40
C SER A 612 9.67 -9.19 2.08
N ASN A 613 8.57 -9.70 2.61
CA ASN A 613 7.88 -10.87 2.09
C ASN A 613 7.28 -10.50 0.72
N HIS A 614 7.36 -11.42 -0.25
CA HIS A 614 6.87 -11.14 -1.60
C HIS A 614 5.82 -12.16 -2.05
N ILE A 615 6.23 -13.38 -2.40
CA ILE A 615 5.33 -14.45 -2.82
C ILE A 615 5.45 -15.61 -1.84
N CYS A 616 4.32 -16.12 -1.36
CA CYS A 616 4.24 -17.31 -0.54
C CYS A 616 4.27 -18.55 -1.45
N ALA A 617 5.38 -19.28 -1.43
CA ALA A 617 5.54 -20.49 -2.23
C ALA A 617 5.06 -21.76 -1.49
N GLY A 618 4.97 -21.71 -0.15
CA GLY A 618 4.32 -22.72 0.67
C GLY A 618 2.85 -22.39 0.92
N GLY A 619 2.07 -23.35 1.39
CA GLY A 619 0.65 -23.15 1.65
C GLY A 619 -0.12 -24.46 1.83
N ILE A 620 -1.40 -24.44 1.51
CA ILE A 620 -2.31 -25.58 1.60
C ILE A 620 -1.86 -26.67 0.62
N LEU A 621 -1.72 -27.91 1.10
CA LEU A 621 -1.43 -29.04 0.22
C LEU A 621 -2.69 -29.47 -0.55
N THR A 622 -2.56 -29.55 -1.87
CA THR A 622 -3.62 -30.03 -2.77
C THR A 622 -3.12 -31.16 -3.67
N ASP A 623 -4.06 -31.94 -4.21
CA ASP A 623 -3.79 -32.87 -5.31
C ASP A 623 -3.85 -32.16 -6.68
N GLY A 624 -3.58 -32.89 -7.77
CA GLY A 624 -3.65 -32.38 -9.14
C GLY A 624 -5.07 -31.94 -9.60
N LYS A 625 -6.09 -32.10 -8.74
CA LYS A 625 -7.48 -31.66 -8.96
C LYS A 625 -7.89 -30.49 -8.06
N ALA A 626 -6.92 -29.86 -7.41
CA ALA A 626 -7.12 -28.79 -6.45
C ALA A 626 -7.91 -29.20 -5.17
N GLN A 627 -8.08 -30.50 -4.89
CA GLN A 627 -8.69 -30.97 -3.67
C GLN A 627 -7.72 -30.80 -2.50
N VAL A 628 -8.16 -30.21 -1.39
CA VAL A 628 -7.35 -30.02 -0.19
C VAL A 628 -7.13 -31.37 0.50
N LEU A 629 -5.89 -31.64 0.90
CA LEU A 629 -5.50 -32.91 1.53
C LEU A 629 -5.34 -32.77 3.04
N ASP A 630 -5.78 -33.82 3.77
CA ASP A 630 -5.59 -33.99 5.21
C ASP A 630 -4.19 -34.54 5.54
N ALA A 631 -3.89 -34.72 6.83
CA ALA A 631 -2.61 -35.23 7.32
C ALA A 631 -2.24 -36.64 6.82
N ASP A 632 -3.21 -37.41 6.37
CA ASP A 632 -3.05 -38.76 5.82
C ASP A 632 -3.02 -38.76 4.27
N ASN A 633 -2.98 -37.56 3.63
CA ASN A 633 -3.07 -37.32 2.20
C ASN A 633 -4.40 -37.76 1.55
N ASN A 634 -5.49 -37.79 2.32
CA ASN A 634 -6.82 -38.01 1.76
C ASN A 634 -7.47 -36.65 1.45
N PRO A 635 -8.26 -36.56 0.36
CA PRO A 635 -9.03 -35.36 0.10
C PRO A 635 -10.06 -35.08 1.19
N ILE A 636 -10.09 -33.82 1.68
CA ILE A 636 -11.19 -33.32 2.53
C ILE A 636 -12.39 -33.10 1.63
N GLU A 637 -13.47 -33.88 1.85
CA GLU A 637 -14.64 -33.88 0.94
C GLU A 637 -15.34 -32.53 0.88
N GLY A 638 -15.42 -31.96 -0.31
CA GLY A 638 -16.02 -30.66 -0.57
C GLY A 638 -15.08 -29.45 -0.45
N LEU A 639 -13.79 -29.67 -0.08
CA LEU A 639 -12.82 -28.59 0.09
C LEU A 639 -11.82 -28.53 -1.04
N TYR A 640 -11.68 -27.35 -1.67
CA TYR A 640 -10.75 -27.05 -2.73
C TYR A 640 -9.91 -25.83 -2.39
N ALA A 641 -8.75 -25.69 -3.02
CA ALA A 641 -7.94 -24.48 -2.92
C ALA A 641 -7.18 -24.21 -4.22
N ALA A 642 -7.00 -22.93 -4.56
CA ALA A 642 -6.27 -22.51 -5.75
C ALA A 642 -5.61 -21.13 -5.58
N GLY A 643 -4.61 -20.85 -6.42
CA GLY A 643 -3.82 -19.63 -6.40
C GLY A 643 -2.71 -19.66 -5.35
N GLU A 644 -2.22 -18.50 -4.93
CA GLU A 644 -1.08 -18.37 -4.01
C GLU A 644 -1.33 -18.96 -2.60
N THR A 645 -2.58 -19.30 -2.27
CA THR A 645 -2.91 -19.95 -1.00
C THR A 645 -2.48 -21.41 -0.93
N VAL A 646 -2.19 -22.03 -2.09
CA VAL A 646 -1.70 -23.41 -2.16
C VAL A 646 -0.17 -23.45 -2.21
N ASN A 647 0.38 -24.62 -1.98
CA ASN A 647 1.82 -24.85 -2.12
C ASN A 647 2.21 -24.74 -3.61
N LEU A 648 2.84 -23.63 -3.96
CA LEU A 648 3.15 -23.25 -5.35
C LEU A 648 4.49 -23.79 -5.81
N ALA A 649 4.54 -24.18 -7.10
CA ALA A 649 5.76 -24.45 -7.82
C ALA A 649 6.36 -23.17 -8.39
N TYR A 650 6.80 -22.23 -7.56
CA TYR A 650 7.36 -20.98 -8.06
C TYR A 650 8.79 -20.74 -7.56
N HIS A 651 9.66 -20.36 -8.48
CA HIS A 651 10.97 -19.80 -8.20
C HIS A 651 11.02 -18.35 -8.67
N PRO A 652 11.51 -17.39 -7.84
CA PRO A 652 11.61 -15.98 -8.20
C PRO A 652 12.60 -15.73 -9.35
#